data_ea293fb42b2104a3007c53aeeb22b57e
#
_entry.id   ea293fb42b2104a3007c53aeeb22b57e
#
_cell.length_a   1.000
_cell.length_b   1.000
_cell.length_c   1.000
_cell.angle_alpha   90.00
_cell.angle_beta   90.00
_cell.angle_gamma   90.00
#
_symmetry.space_group_name_H-M   'P 1'
#
loop_
_entity.id
_entity.type
_entity.pdbx_description
1 polymer ?
#
loop_
_entity_poly.entity_id
_entity_poly.type
_entity_poly.pdbx_seq_one_letter_code
_entity_poly.pdbx_strand_id
1 'polypeptide(L)'
;MPAEKPPVAKSKFEKIKATWKTLPDVWALIQPRRGLLLLGFLLMAINRLSGLVLPASTKYFLDNVVIKKELHLLTPIVLSILLATVIQGLTSFTLTQLLSKSAQRMITDLRKKVQAHIGRLPVSFYDANKTGALVSRIMSDVEGVRNLIGTGLVEFVGGLMTAVFALVYLLRTSALMTGVAFSIILIFGIGISRAFKTIRPIFRARPKITAEVTGRLTESLGGVRVVKGYYAEDREEKIFASGVHRLLDNVLKTLTATSLMSLSGATLMGVVGALMYEFGGHAIFAGSMTPGQWFAFNAFLVLLIAPVFQIVAIGTQITEALTGLERTREILNERKEDEDPRRTVSMERISGTVVMEGVSFSYESGKEVLHEVSFESQPGTVTALVGPSGAGKSTIIGLVSAFYTPSQGCVTVDGIDLATVKLSSYRTQLGVVLQETFLFDGTIRENVAFARPGASEEEILGACRIARVDEFAESFEKKYDTVVGERGVKLSGGQKQRVSIARAILADPRILILDEATSSLDSESEALIQEGLRYLMRGRTTFVIAHRLSTIRRAEQILVVQAGRIIERGNHASLYALGGRYYDLYTKQHEVESNLFLAPGESTGLDENGDGSGVSSIGRGASIPDAIRLLRGQTT
;
A
#
# COMPACT_ATOMS: atom_id res chain seq x y z
N MET A 1 -14.16 4.07 18.33
CA MET A 1 -13.70 2.91 17.53
C MET A 1 -13.39 1.78 18.48
N PRO A 2 -14.03 0.62 18.41
CA PRO A 2 -13.64 -0.52 19.22
C PRO A 2 -12.27 -1.01 18.73
N ALA A 3 -11.37 -1.25 19.67
CA ALA A 3 -10.02 -1.75 19.40
C ALA A 3 -10.12 -3.09 18.65
N GLU A 4 -9.53 -3.13 17.45
CA GLU A 4 -9.31 -4.34 16.67
C GLU A 4 -8.64 -5.38 17.57
N LYS A 5 -9.30 -6.52 17.82
CA LYS A 5 -8.69 -7.63 18.55
C LYS A 5 -7.40 -8.02 17.83
N PRO A 6 -6.26 -8.10 18.53
CA PRO A 6 -5.01 -8.51 17.89
C PRO A 6 -5.21 -9.88 17.24
N PRO A 7 -4.72 -10.08 16.00
CA PRO A 7 -4.88 -11.34 15.29
C PRO A 7 -4.31 -12.47 16.16
N VAL A 8 -5.14 -13.48 16.42
CA VAL A 8 -4.78 -14.67 17.20
C VAL A 8 -3.50 -15.26 16.61
N ALA A 9 -2.45 -15.34 17.41
CA ALA A 9 -1.15 -15.83 16.98
C ALA A 9 -1.30 -17.28 16.48
N LYS A 10 -1.29 -17.45 15.15
CA LYS A 10 -1.34 -18.77 14.50
C LYS A 10 -0.32 -19.70 15.16
N SER A 11 -0.72 -20.91 15.51
CA SER A 11 0.13 -21.91 16.16
C SER A 11 1.34 -22.24 15.27
N LYS A 12 2.42 -22.79 15.87
CA LYS A 12 3.60 -23.21 15.07
C LYS A 12 3.23 -24.20 13.94
N PHE A 13 2.28 -25.09 14.20
CA PHE A 13 1.76 -26.06 13.24
C PHE A 13 1.00 -25.40 12.09
N GLU A 14 0.20 -24.38 12.37
CA GLU A 14 -0.52 -23.62 11.34
C GLU A 14 0.44 -22.79 10.45
N LYS A 15 1.52 -22.26 11.03
CA LYS A 15 2.57 -21.58 10.26
C LYS A 15 3.32 -22.51 9.31
N ILE A 16 3.67 -23.70 9.77
CA ILE A 16 4.29 -24.73 8.93
C ILE A 16 3.32 -25.15 7.82
N LYS A 17 2.05 -25.40 8.15
CA LYS A 17 1.01 -25.78 7.19
C LYS A 17 0.74 -24.68 6.15
N ALA A 18 0.80 -23.39 6.55
CA ALA A 18 0.73 -22.25 5.64
C ALA A 18 1.94 -22.20 4.68
N THR A 19 3.15 -22.43 5.20
CA THR A 19 4.37 -22.51 4.38
C THR A 19 4.28 -23.61 3.32
N TRP A 20 3.74 -24.79 3.66
CA TRP A 20 3.54 -25.87 2.70
C TRP A 20 2.47 -25.56 1.64
N LYS A 21 1.47 -24.75 1.97
CA LYS A 21 0.44 -24.27 1.02
C LYS A 21 0.98 -23.26 0.00
N THR A 22 2.06 -22.55 0.29
CA THR A 22 2.68 -21.58 -0.64
C THR A 22 3.75 -22.21 -1.54
N LEU A 23 4.19 -23.43 -1.25
CA LEU A 23 5.18 -24.16 -2.07
C LEU A 23 4.74 -24.36 -3.54
N PRO A 24 3.48 -24.71 -3.86
CA PRO A 24 3.02 -24.80 -5.24
C PRO A 24 3.12 -23.47 -5.99
N ASP A 25 2.89 -22.35 -5.33
CA ASP A 25 2.98 -21.02 -5.94
C ASP A 25 4.44 -20.64 -6.23
N VAL A 26 5.35 -20.96 -5.30
CA VAL A 26 6.80 -20.83 -5.54
C VAL A 26 7.21 -21.69 -6.72
N TRP A 27 6.71 -22.92 -6.80
CA TRP A 27 6.99 -23.82 -7.93
C TRP A 27 6.44 -23.28 -9.25
N ALA A 28 5.22 -22.74 -9.26
CA ALA A 28 4.64 -22.13 -10.46
C ALA A 28 5.45 -20.92 -10.97
N LEU A 29 6.07 -20.16 -10.06
CA LEU A 29 6.98 -19.05 -10.41
C LEU A 29 8.33 -19.56 -10.96
N ILE A 30 8.79 -20.72 -10.49
CA ILE A 30 10.07 -21.34 -10.86
C ILE A 30 9.97 -22.12 -12.16
N GLN A 31 8.87 -22.82 -12.39
CA GLN A 31 8.66 -23.76 -13.50
C GLN A 31 9.04 -23.21 -14.90
N PRO A 32 8.68 -21.96 -15.27
CA PRO A 32 9.05 -21.41 -16.58
C PRO A 32 10.57 -21.21 -16.75
N ARG A 33 11.33 -21.22 -15.65
CA ARG A 33 12.77 -20.90 -15.60
C ARG A 33 13.62 -22.06 -15.11
N ARG A 34 13.08 -23.30 -15.11
CA ARG A 34 13.75 -24.51 -14.60
C ARG A 34 15.12 -24.75 -15.23
N GLY A 35 15.27 -24.53 -16.55
CA GLY A 35 16.56 -24.71 -17.23
C GLY A 35 17.62 -23.72 -16.75
N LEU A 36 17.24 -22.47 -16.46
CA LEU A 36 18.13 -21.45 -15.93
C LEU A 36 18.57 -21.76 -14.50
N LEU A 37 17.69 -22.33 -13.68
CA LEU A 37 18.03 -22.79 -12.33
C LEU A 37 18.96 -24.00 -12.35
N LEU A 38 18.72 -24.98 -13.24
CA LEU A 38 19.63 -26.12 -13.42
C LEU A 38 21.03 -25.67 -13.82
N LEU A 39 21.14 -24.73 -14.78
CA LEU A 39 22.41 -24.12 -15.13
C LEU A 39 23.04 -23.38 -13.94
N GLY A 40 22.23 -22.66 -13.16
CA GLY A 40 22.65 -22.00 -11.93
C GLY A 40 23.22 -23.01 -10.91
N PHE A 41 22.57 -24.14 -10.68
CA PHE A 41 23.08 -25.18 -9.78
C PHE A 41 24.40 -25.80 -10.29
N LEU A 42 24.53 -26.02 -11.59
CA LEU A 42 25.78 -26.51 -12.18
C LEU A 42 26.92 -25.50 -11.99
N LEU A 43 26.70 -24.24 -12.32
CA LEU A 43 27.67 -23.16 -12.12
C LEU A 43 28.03 -22.99 -10.63
N MET A 44 27.05 -23.14 -9.73
CA MET A 44 27.28 -23.13 -8.29
C MET A 44 28.17 -24.27 -7.84
N ALA A 45 27.94 -25.49 -8.33
CA ALA A 45 28.77 -26.65 -8.02
C ALA A 45 30.23 -26.41 -8.48
N ILE A 46 30.42 -25.93 -9.71
CA ILE A 46 31.77 -25.58 -10.24
C ILE A 46 32.40 -24.47 -9.37
N ASN A 47 31.64 -23.42 -9.05
CA ASN A 47 32.13 -22.33 -8.21
C ASN A 47 32.61 -22.83 -6.84
N ARG A 48 31.81 -23.69 -6.17
CA ARG A 48 32.15 -24.24 -4.85
C ARG A 48 33.34 -25.20 -4.90
N LEU A 49 33.39 -26.07 -5.88
CA LEU A 49 34.52 -26.98 -6.07
C LEU A 49 35.80 -26.19 -6.36
N SER A 50 35.77 -25.18 -7.22
CA SER A 50 36.92 -24.32 -7.51
C SER A 50 37.39 -23.58 -6.25
N GLY A 51 36.47 -23.13 -5.38
CA GLY A 51 36.82 -22.49 -4.12
C GLY A 51 37.49 -23.42 -3.10
N LEU A 52 37.37 -24.74 -3.24
CA LEU A 52 38.06 -25.70 -2.37
C LEU A 52 39.49 -26.03 -2.81
N VAL A 53 39.89 -25.63 -4.02
CA VAL A 53 41.24 -25.94 -4.56
C VAL A 53 42.33 -25.28 -3.72
N LEU A 54 42.15 -24.01 -3.33
CA LEU A 54 43.13 -23.28 -2.52
C LEU A 54 43.37 -23.95 -1.15
N PRO A 55 42.33 -24.24 -0.32
CA PRO A 55 42.51 -24.99 0.93
C PRO A 55 43.11 -26.37 0.73
N ALA A 56 42.69 -27.09 -0.32
CA ALA A 56 43.21 -28.42 -0.60
C ALA A 56 44.68 -28.41 -1.06
N SER A 57 45.09 -27.44 -1.87
CA SER A 57 46.45 -27.29 -2.35
C SER A 57 47.45 -26.99 -1.24
N THR A 58 47.01 -26.40 -0.11
CA THR A 58 47.87 -26.13 1.07
C THR A 58 48.52 -27.41 1.58
N LYS A 59 47.80 -28.54 1.58
CA LYS A 59 48.37 -29.84 1.96
C LYS A 59 49.54 -30.22 1.05
N TYR A 60 49.31 -30.18 -0.26
CA TYR A 60 50.36 -30.59 -1.23
C TYR A 60 51.53 -29.64 -1.23
N PHE A 61 51.31 -28.35 -1.06
CA PHE A 61 52.36 -27.35 -0.94
C PHE A 61 53.24 -27.62 0.27
N LEU A 62 52.67 -27.82 1.46
CA LEU A 62 53.45 -28.03 2.69
C LEU A 62 54.16 -29.40 2.67
N ASP A 63 53.44 -30.49 2.34
CA ASP A 63 53.96 -31.84 2.46
C ASP A 63 55.01 -32.14 1.39
N ASN A 64 54.81 -31.70 0.13
CA ASN A 64 55.69 -32.08 -0.97
C ASN A 64 56.71 -31.01 -1.32
N VAL A 65 56.27 -29.73 -1.43
CA VAL A 65 57.19 -28.65 -1.83
C VAL A 65 58.10 -28.23 -0.68
N VAL A 66 57.53 -27.99 0.53
CA VAL A 66 58.31 -27.48 1.66
C VAL A 66 59.05 -28.60 2.36
N ILE A 67 58.39 -29.66 2.78
CA ILE A 67 58.99 -30.74 3.58
C ILE A 67 59.88 -31.64 2.73
N LYS A 68 59.39 -32.15 1.58
CA LYS A 68 60.15 -33.03 0.70
C LYS A 68 61.10 -32.29 -0.26
N LYS A 69 61.00 -30.92 -0.32
CA LYS A 69 61.79 -30.08 -1.22
C LYS A 69 61.59 -30.34 -2.72
N GLU A 70 60.41 -30.82 -3.13
CA GLU A 70 60.07 -31.10 -4.50
C GLU A 70 59.64 -29.84 -5.26
N LEU A 71 60.62 -28.95 -5.57
CA LEU A 71 60.35 -27.63 -6.18
C LEU A 71 59.66 -27.72 -7.54
N HIS A 72 59.77 -28.84 -8.27
CA HIS A 72 59.09 -29.03 -9.55
C HIS A 72 57.55 -29.03 -9.45
N LEU A 73 57.01 -29.31 -8.27
CA LEU A 73 55.55 -29.26 -8.01
C LEU A 73 55.05 -27.85 -7.71
N LEU A 74 55.94 -26.88 -7.41
CA LEU A 74 55.50 -25.51 -7.06
C LEU A 74 54.72 -24.83 -8.20
N THR A 75 55.28 -24.87 -9.41
CA THR A 75 54.63 -24.23 -10.59
C THR A 75 53.26 -24.84 -10.91
N PRO A 76 53.08 -26.19 -10.99
CA PRO A 76 51.77 -26.77 -11.21
C PRO A 76 50.74 -26.45 -10.10
N ILE A 77 51.16 -26.39 -8.83
CA ILE A 77 50.28 -26.02 -7.73
C ILE A 77 49.83 -24.54 -7.89
N VAL A 78 50.74 -23.62 -8.17
CA VAL A 78 50.40 -22.21 -8.39
C VAL A 78 49.48 -22.04 -9.59
N LEU A 79 49.75 -22.72 -10.70
CA LEU A 79 48.92 -22.68 -11.89
C LEU A 79 47.50 -23.23 -11.61
N SER A 80 47.39 -24.32 -10.84
CA SER A 80 46.08 -24.88 -10.47
C SER A 80 45.27 -23.96 -9.59
N ILE A 81 45.92 -23.26 -8.64
CA ILE A 81 45.27 -22.24 -7.80
C ILE A 81 44.78 -21.05 -8.65
N LEU A 82 45.64 -20.53 -9.55
CA LEU A 82 45.30 -19.43 -10.43
C LEU A 82 44.12 -19.81 -11.35
N LEU A 83 44.19 -20.99 -11.98
CA LEU A 83 43.12 -21.48 -12.84
C LEU A 83 41.80 -21.64 -12.06
N ALA A 84 41.85 -22.25 -10.88
CA ALA A 84 40.68 -22.40 -10.02
C ALA A 84 40.09 -21.06 -9.58
N THR A 85 40.94 -20.09 -9.25
CA THR A 85 40.51 -18.75 -8.88
C THR A 85 39.84 -18.02 -10.04
N VAL A 86 40.38 -18.13 -11.25
CA VAL A 86 39.76 -17.55 -12.44
C VAL A 86 38.40 -18.23 -12.74
N ILE A 87 38.32 -19.55 -12.68
CA ILE A 87 37.06 -20.30 -12.84
C ILE A 87 36.06 -19.90 -11.77
N GLN A 88 36.47 -19.77 -10.51
CA GLN A 88 35.62 -19.32 -9.41
C GLN A 88 35.10 -17.90 -9.64
N GLY A 89 35.96 -16.99 -10.07
CA GLY A 89 35.58 -15.61 -10.38
C GLY A 89 34.55 -15.53 -11.53
N LEU A 90 34.85 -16.20 -12.64
CA LEU A 90 33.95 -16.24 -13.80
C LEU A 90 32.61 -16.90 -13.49
N THR A 91 32.61 -18.04 -12.80
CA THR A 91 31.38 -18.72 -12.40
C THR A 91 30.57 -17.93 -11.38
N SER A 92 31.23 -17.25 -10.42
CA SER A 92 30.58 -16.36 -9.45
C SER A 92 29.91 -15.17 -10.15
N PHE A 93 30.63 -14.53 -11.06
CA PHE A 93 30.09 -13.42 -11.86
C PHE A 93 28.89 -13.88 -12.69
N THR A 94 29.05 -14.97 -13.46
CA THR A 94 27.99 -15.52 -14.32
C THR A 94 26.77 -15.91 -13.51
N LEU A 95 26.96 -16.61 -12.40
CA LEU A 95 25.89 -17.04 -11.49
C LEU A 95 25.10 -15.85 -10.94
N THR A 96 25.81 -14.83 -10.45
CA THR A 96 25.18 -13.61 -9.92
C THR A 96 24.40 -12.89 -11.00
N GLN A 97 24.98 -12.70 -12.20
CA GLN A 97 24.28 -12.05 -13.32
C GLN A 97 23.03 -12.84 -13.75
N LEU A 98 23.17 -14.16 -13.90
CA LEU A 98 22.10 -15.04 -14.36
C LEU A 98 20.92 -15.06 -13.39
N LEU A 99 21.16 -15.36 -12.12
CA LEU A 99 20.11 -15.52 -11.12
C LEU A 99 19.54 -14.18 -10.66
N SER A 100 20.37 -13.17 -10.41
CA SER A 100 19.89 -11.86 -9.97
C SER A 100 19.08 -11.14 -11.05
N LYS A 101 19.53 -11.17 -12.32
CA LYS A 101 18.74 -10.59 -13.42
C LYS A 101 17.41 -11.33 -13.62
N SER A 102 17.41 -12.66 -13.49
CA SER A 102 16.19 -13.45 -13.61
C SER A 102 15.22 -13.17 -12.46
N ALA A 103 15.73 -13.05 -11.23
CA ALA A 103 14.93 -12.68 -10.07
C ALA A 103 14.32 -11.27 -10.22
N GLN A 104 15.11 -10.29 -10.69
CA GLN A 104 14.61 -8.93 -10.92
C GLN A 104 13.53 -8.86 -12.01
N ARG A 105 13.69 -9.59 -13.12
CA ARG A 105 12.64 -9.69 -14.15
C ARG A 105 11.36 -10.29 -13.60
N MET A 106 11.48 -11.34 -12.79
CA MET A 106 10.32 -11.97 -12.17
C MET A 106 9.59 -11.02 -11.19
N ILE A 107 10.34 -10.25 -10.40
CA ILE A 107 9.76 -9.22 -9.52
C ILE A 107 9.00 -8.17 -10.34
N THR A 108 9.61 -7.71 -11.43
CA THR A 108 8.97 -6.74 -12.33
C THR A 108 7.67 -7.29 -12.91
N ASP A 109 7.66 -8.55 -13.38
CA ASP A 109 6.47 -9.19 -13.92
C ASP A 109 5.39 -9.37 -12.84
N LEU A 110 5.79 -9.75 -11.62
CA LEU A 110 4.87 -9.93 -10.50
C LEU A 110 4.29 -8.58 -10.04
N ARG A 111 5.11 -7.52 -9.95
CA ARG A 111 4.64 -6.15 -9.64
C ARG A 111 3.61 -5.66 -10.65
N LYS A 112 3.90 -5.84 -11.96
CA LYS A 112 2.93 -5.50 -13.02
C LYS A 112 1.64 -6.28 -12.87
N LYS A 113 1.72 -7.59 -12.62
CA LYS A 113 0.55 -8.45 -12.43
C LYS A 113 -0.27 -8.03 -11.22
N VAL A 114 0.37 -7.75 -10.09
CA VAL A 114 -0.30 -7.32 -8.86
C VAL A 114 -0.93 -5.94 -9.04
N GLN A 115 -0.22 -4.98 -9.64
CA GLN A 115 -0.75 -3.65 -9.90
C GLN A 115 -1.95 -3.69 -10.85
N ALA A 116 -1.85 -4.44 -11.96
CA ALA A 116 -2.96 -4.60 -12.91
C ALA A 116 -4.17 -5.30 -12.29
N HIS A 117 -3.94 -6.22 -11.33
CA HIS A 117 -5.00 -6.88 -10.59
C HIS A 117 -5.67 -5.92 -9.59
N ILE A 118 -4.86 -5.23 -8.78
CA ILE A 118 -5.36 -4.23 -7.82
C ILE A 118 -6.20 -3.19 -8.56
N GLY A 119 -5.73 -2.63 -9.68
CA GLY A 119 -6.46 -1.62 -10.44
C GLY A 119 -7.84 -2.05 -10.98
N ARG A 120 -8.18 -3.35 -10.86
CA ARG A 120 -9.47 -3.92 -11.28
C ARG A 120 -10.31 -4.46 -10.13
N LEU A 121 -9.88 -4.25 -8.89
CA LEU A 121 -10.66 -4.63 -7.72
C LEU A 121 -11.83 -3.65 -7.48
N PRO A 122 -12.92 -4.09 -6.84
CA PRO A 122 -14.06 -3.24 -6.57
C PRO A 122 -13.73 -2.11 -5.62
N VAL A 123 -14.48 -1.00 -5.71
CA VAL A 123 -14.27 0.20 -4.85
C VAL A 123 -14.35 -0.16 -3.36
N SER A 124 -15.22 -1.07 -2.97
CA SER A 124 -15.34 -1.56 -1.59
C SER A 124 -14.02 -2.12 -1.02
N PHE A 125 -13.17 -2.69 -1.86
CA PHE A 125 -11.83 -3.15 -1.44
C PHE A 125 -10.93 -1.98 -1.04
N TYR A 126 -11.01 -0.85 -1.76
CA TYR A 126 -10.23 0.36 -1.45
C TYR A 126 -10.75 1.05 -0.20
N ASP A 127 -12.06 1.04 0.04
CA ASP A 127 -12.65 1.59 1.27
C ASP A 127 -12.19 0.82 2.52
N ALA A 128 -12.02 -0.50 2.39
CA ALA A 128 -11.55 -1.37 3.47
C ALA A 128 -10.02 -1.33 3.68
N ASN A 129 -9.24 -0.86 2.71
CA ASN A 129 -7.79 -0.94 2.71
C ASN A 129 -7.11 0.42 2.57
N LYS A 130 -6.18 0.75 3.47
CA LYS A 130 -5.39 1.99 3.37
C LYS A 130 -4.48 1.97 2.14
N THR A 131 -4.46 3.05 1.36
CA THR A 131 -3.62 3.20 0.15
C THR A 131 -2.14 2.87 0.42
N GLY A 132 -1.57 3.35 1.55
CA GLY A 132 -0.18 3.05 1.91
C GLY A 132 0.09 1.55 2.13
N ALA A 133 -0.90 0.80 2.63
CA ALA A 133 -0.79 -0.66 2.76
C ALA A 133 -0.76 -1.35 1.39
N LEU A 134 -1.57 -0.89 0.43
CA LEU A 134 -1.58 -1.43 -0.93
C LEU A 134 -0.27 -1.12 -1.66
N VAL A 135 0.27 0.09 -1.53
CA VAL A 135 1.59 0.46 -2.07
C VAL A 135 2.68 -0.45 -1.48
N SER A 136 2.68 -0.67 -0.17
CA SER A 136 3.64 -1.58 0.49
C SER A 136 3.52 -3.01 -0.04
N ARG A 137 2.31 -3.51 -0.28
CA ARG A 137 2.08 -4.85 -0.84
C ARG A 137 2.63 -4.99 -2.26
N ILE A 138 2.49 -3.97 -3.12
CA ILE A 138 3.03 -3.97 -4.49
C ILE A 138 4.55 -3.87 -4.48
N MET A 139 5.12 -3.00 -3.64
CA MET A 139 6.55 -2.68 -3.70
C MET A 139 7.39 -3.58 -2.80
N SER A 140 7.03 -3.73 -1.52
CA SER A 140 7.86 -4.38 -0.51
C SER A 140 7.60 -5.89 -0.39
N ASP A 141 6.34 -6.33 -0.38
CA ASP A 141 6.01 -7.74 -0.21
C ASP A 141 6.49 -8.57 -1.42
N VAL A 142 6.38 -8.00 -2.63
CA VAL A 142 6.89 -8.63 -3.86
C VAL A 142 8.43 -8.69 -3.87
N GLU A 143 9.13 -7.68 -3.33
CA GLU A 143 10.60 -7.66 -3.26
C GLU A 143 11.15 -8.83 -2.44
N GLY A 144 10.44 -9.25 -1.38
CA GLY A 144 10.81 -10.42 -0.57
C GLY A 144 11.02 -11.70 -1.38
N VAL A 145 10.30 -11.88 -2.48
CA VAL A 145 10.42 -13.06 -3.36
C VAL A 145 11.81 -13.18 -4.01
N ARG A 146 12.55 -12.07 -4.16
CA ARG A 146 13.93 -12.06 -4.64
C ARG A 146 14.83 -12.97 -3.82
N ASN A 147 14.67 -12.97 -2.51
CA ASN A 147 15.51 -13.75 -1.61
C ASN A 147 15.23 -15.26 -1.71
N LEU A 148 14.03 -15.65 -2.15
CA LEU A 148 13.69 -17.07 -2.37
C LEU A 148 14.36 -17.66 -3.62
N ILE A 149 14.53 -16.89 -4.69
CA ILE A 149 14.92 -17.42 -6.01
C ILE A 149 16.27 -16.86 -6.47
N GLY A 150 16.70 -15.72 -5.91
CA GLY A 150 17.95 -15.05 -6.25
C GLY A 150 19.10 -15.39 -5.31
N THR A 151 19.67 -14.34 -4.70
CA THR A 151 20.87 -14.45 -3.86
C THR A 151 20.69 -15.35 -2.64
N GLY A 152 19.52 -15.33 -1.99
CA GLY A 152 19.27 -16.16 -0.81
C GLY A 152 19.32 -17.66 -1.11
N LEU A 153 18.78 -18.10 -2.26
CA LEU A 153 18.88 -19.51 -2.69
C LEU A 153 20.33 -19.91 -2.99
N VAL A 154 21.08 -19.03 -3.66
CA VAL A 154 22.50 -19.25 -3.98
C VAL A 154 23.33 -19.39 -2.70
N GLU A 155 23.13 -18.49 -1.74
CA GLU A 155 23.85 -18.50 -0.47
C GLU A 155 23.49 -19.73 0.36
N PHE A 156 22.20 -20.10 0.42
CA PHE A 156 21.76 -21.26 1.19
C PHE A 156 22.25 -22.58 0.60
N VAL A 157 21.96 -22.83 -0.67
CA VAL A 157 22.34 -24.10 -1.33
C VAL A 157 23.86 -24.17 -1.50
N GLY A 158 24.49 -23.08 -1.90
CA GLY A 158 25.94 -23.00 -2.01
C GLY A 158 26.65 -23.19 -0.68
N GLY A 159 26.16 -22.60 0.40
CA GLY A 159 26.66 -22.82 1.75
C GLY A 159 26.54 -24.27 2.18
N LEU A 160 25.36 -24.89 1.96
CA LEU A 160 25.13 -26.31 2.25
C LEU A 160 26.07 -27.21 1.46
N MET A 161 26.25 -26.96 0.17
CA MET A 161 27.21 -27.73 -0.67
C MET A 161 28.64 -27.61 -0.15
N THR A 162 29.06 -26.38 0.19
CA THR A 162 30.39 -26.13 0.78
C THR A 162 30.57 -26.91 2.08
N ALA A 163 29.56 -26.87 2.97
CA ALA A 163 29.59 -27.59 4.24
C ALA A 163 29.68 -29.13 4.03
N VAL A 164 28.92 -29.68 3.06
CA VAL A 164 28.97 -31.12 2.73
C VAL A 164 30.35 -31.48 2.20
N PHE A 165 30.91 -30.72 1.25
CA PHE A 165 32.23 -31.01 0.71
C PHE A 165 33.33 -30.91 1.78
N ALA A 166 33.25 -29.84 2.60
CA ALA A 166 34.18 -29.67 3.72
C ALA A 166 34.07 -30.83 4.73
N LEU A 167 32.87 -31.24 5.09
CA LEU A 167 32.65 -32.36 6.02
C LEU A 167 33.21 -33.69 5.47
N VAL A 168 32.99 -33.98 4.19
CA VAL A 168 33.55 -35.19 3.54
C VAL A 168 35.08 -35.17 3.59
N TYR A 169 35.70 -34.03 3.31
CA TYR A 169 37.15 -33.87 3.39
C TYR A 169 37.68 -34.07 4.81
N LEU A 170 37.05 -33.42 5.80
CA LEU A 170 37.42 -33.50 7.21
C LEU A 170 37.32 -34.95 7.74
N LEU A 171 36.20 -35.66 7.44
CA LEU A 171 36.00 -37.05 7.87
C LEU A 171 37.04 -37.99 7.24
N ARG A 172 37.44 -37.79 5.98
CA ARG A 172 38.49 -38.57 5.32
C ARG A 172 39.89 -38.28 5.88
N THR A 173 40.10 -37.09 6.41
CA THR A 173 41.41 -36.70 6.97
C THR A 173 41.56 -37.19 8.41
N SER A 174 40.60 -36.96 9.28
CA SER A 174 40.55 -37.50 10.64
C SER A 174 39.13 -37.49 11.19
N ALA A 175 38.51 -38.68 11.30
CA ALA A 175 37.18 -38.83 11.82
C ALA A 175 37.05 -38.39 13.31
N LEU A 176 38.09 -38.62 14.12
CA LEU A 176 38.11 -38.27 15.53
C LEU A 176 38.11 -36.75 15.71
N MET A 177 39.04 -36.03 15.06
CA MET A 177 39.10 -34.56 15.14
C MET A 177 37.82 -33.91 14.59
N THR A 178 37.26 -34.48 13.52
CA THR A 178 36.00 -33.99 12.95
C THR A 178 34.85 -34.21 13.93
N GLY A 179 34.78 -35.36 14.59
CA GLY A 179 33.76 -35.64 15.63
C GLY A 179 33.83 -34.67 16.81
N VAL A 180 35.04 -34.38 17.29
CA VAL A 180 35.26 -33.41 18.37
C VAL A 180 34.80 -32.01 17.92
N ALA A 181 35.28 -31.51 16.78
CA ALA A 181 34.90 -30.21 16.24
C ALA A 181 33.40 -30.10 16.01
N PHE A 182 32.77 -31.12 15.42
CA PHE A 182 31.34 -31.15 15.14
C PHE A 182 30.50 -31.14 16.42
N SER A 183 30.92 -31.89 17.47
CA SER A 183 30.24 -31.91 18.76
C SER A 183 30.24 -30.53 19.41
N ILE A 184 31.34 -29.81 19.36
CA ILE A 184 31.47 -28.46 19.91
C ILE A 184 30.58 -27.49 19.11
N ILE A 185 30.65 -27.56 17.77
CA ILE A 185 29.81 -26.71 16.89
C ILE A 185 28.31 -26.99 17.16
N LEU A 186 27.91 -28.24 17.38
CA LEU A 186 26.53 -28.62 17.66
C LEU A 186 26.05 -28.07 19.01
N ILE A 187 26.85 -28.25 20.07
CA ILE A 187 26.53 -27.72 21.42
C ILE A 187 26.36 -26.21 21.34
N PHE A 188 27.29 -25.56 20.66
CA PHE A 188 27.26 -24.11 20.50
C PHE A 188 26.09 -23.64 19.62
N GLY A 189 25.77 -24.35 18.54
CA GLY A 189 24.62 -24.10 17.68
C GLY A 189 23.30 -24.19 18.45
N ILE A 190 23.17 -25.14 19.38
CA ILE A 190 22.02 -25.23 20.29
C ILE A 190 21.97 -24.00 21.20
N GLY A 191 23.11 -23.57 21.77
CA GLY A 191 23.22 -22.38 22.61
C GLY A 191 22.80 -21.11 21.87
N ILE A 192 23.34 -20.89 20.67
CA ILE A 192 22.97 -19.78 19.79
C ILE A 192 21.48 -19.82 19.43
N SER A 193 20.93 -20.99 19.08
CA SER A 193 19.52 -21.13 18.77
C SER A 193 18.60 -20.74 19.92
N ARG A 194 19.02 -21.03 21.15
CA ARG A 194 18.29 -20.58 22.36
C ARG A 194 18.42 -19.07 22.59
N ALA A 195 19.63 -18.53 22.50
CA ALA A 195 19.88 -17.10 22.59
C ALA A 195 19.10 -16.31 21.54
N PHE A 196 19.04 -16.82 20.31
CA PHE A 196 18.32 -16.19 19.20
C PHE A 196 16.80 -16.09 19.47
N LYS A 197 16.20 -17.04 20.18
CA LYS A 197 14.78 -16.94 20.58
C LYS A 197 14.52 -15.74 21.49
N THR A 198 15.45 -15.38 22.34
CA THR A 198 15.38 -14.22 23.25
C THR A 198 15.66 -12.91 22.51
N ILE A 199 16.55 -12.94 21.53
CA ILE A 199 16.96 -11.75 20.78
C ILE A 199 15.95 -11.39 19.67
N ARG A 200 15.30 -12.38 19.07
CA ARG A 200 14.33 -12.21 17.98
C ARG A 200 13.23 -11.17 18.23
N PRO A 201 12.60 -11.07 19.42
CA PRO A 201 11.61 -10.02 19.70
C PRO A 201 12.19 -8.61 19.58
N ILE A 202 13.45 -8.39 19.99
CA ILE A 202 14.13 -7.09 19.94
C ILE A 202 14.27 -6.64 18.47
N PHE A 203 14.73 -7.54 17.59
CA PHE A 203 14.82 -7.27 16.15
C PHE A 203 13.46 -6.97 15.50
N ARG A 204 12.39 -7.64 15.95
CA ARG A 204 11.04 -7.41 15.42
C ARG A 204 10.40 -6.12 15.92
N ALA A 205 10.80 -5.60 17.05
CA ALA A 205 10.30 -4.35 17.59
C ALA A 205 10.79 -3.14 16.78
N ARG A 206 12.01 -3.19 16.24
CA ARG A 206 12.63 -2.07 15.52
C ARG A 206 11.79 -1.55 14.34
N PRO A 207 11.35 -2.37 13.37
CA PRO A 207 10.52 -1.88 12.25
C PRO A 207 9.20 -1.25 12.74
N LYS A 208 8.60 -1.79 13.80
CA LYS A 208 7.37 -1.26 14.39
C LYS A 208 7.60 0.13 14.98
N ILE A 209 8.65 0.31 15.80
CA ILE A 209 9.02 1.61 16.38
C ILE A 209 9.35 2.61 15.27
N THR A 210 10.10 2.19 14.25
CA THR A 210 10.41 3.04 13.10
C THR A 210 9.13 3.50 12.38
N ALA A 211 8.18 2.61 12.16
CA ALA A 211 6.90 2.95 11.53
C ALA A 211 6.08 3.94 12.38
N GLU A 212 6.06 3.78 13.71
CA GLU A 212 5.39 4.72 14.64
C GLU A 212 6.03 6.11 14.56
N VAL A 213 7.38 6.19 14.60
CA VAL A 213 8.12 7.46 14.51
C VAL A 213 7.93 8.13 13.16
N THR A 214 8.03 7.37 12.07
CA THR A 214 7.81 7.88 10.70
C THR A 214 6.37 8.34 10.51
N GLY A 215 5.39 7.58 11.02
CA GLY A 215 3.98 7.97 10.99
C GLY A 215 3.75 9.32 11.69
N ARG A 216 4.30 9.48 12.90
CA ARG A 216 4.19 10.73 13.65
C ARG A 216 4.87 11.91 12.92
N LEU A 217 6.03 11.68 12.31
CA LEU A 217 6.72 12.70 11.52
C LEU A 217 5.87 13.12 10.31
N THR A 218 5.25 12.18 9.62
CA THR A 218 4.36 12.44 8.49
C THR A 218 3.14 13.25 8.92
N GLU A 219 2.54 12.95 10.08
CA GLU A 219 1.42 13.72 10.64
C GLU A 219 1.85 15.16 10.97
N SER A 220 2.97 15.33 11.67
CA SER A 220 3.48 16.65 12.07
C SER A 220 3.83 17.51 10.86
N LEU A 221 4.49 16.95 9.84
CA LEU A 221 4.82 17.67 8.61
C LEU A 221 3.58 17.95 7.75
N GLY A 222 2.66 16.99 7.66
CA GLY A 222 1.38 17.18 6.96
C GLY A 222 0.50 18.24 7.62
N GLY A 223 0.52 18.30 8.97
CA GLY A 223 -0.19 19.27 9.79
C GLY A 223 0.61 20.50 10.16
N VAL A 224 1.70 20.83 9.47
CA VAL A 224 2.63 21.92 9.85
C VAL A 224 1.94 23.28 10.07
N ARG A 225 0.90 23.59 9.30
CA ARG A 225 0.12 24.82 9.48
C ARG A 225 -0.61 24.86 10.83
N VAL A 226 -1.08 23.71 11.31
CA VAL A 226 -1.72 23.57 12.62
C VAL A 226 -0.66 23.72 13.72
N VAL A 227 0.47 23.03 13.58
CA VAL A 227 1.61 23.15 14.52
C VAL A 227 2.04 24.60 14.65
N LYS A 228 2.25 25.29 13.52
CA LYS A 228 2.62 26.72 13.50
C LYS A 228 1.53 27.63 14.04
N GLY A 229 0.26 27.40 13.67
CA GLY A 229 -0.88 28.21 14.10
C GLY A 229 -1.12 28.18 15.60
N TYR A 230 -0.79 27.08 16.27
CA TYR A 230 -0.92 26.94 17.73
C TYR A 230 0.41 27.08 18.48
N TYR A 231 1.52 27.45 17.81
CA TYR A 231 2.87 27.57 18.39
C TYR A 231 3.25 26.31 19.18
N ALA A 232 3.06 25.15 18.54
CA ALA A 232 3.19 23.84 19.18
C ALA A 232 4.46 23.08 18.78
N GLU A 233 5.47 23.77 18.25
CA GLU A 233 6.74 23.20 17.77
C GLU A 233 7.46 22.41 18.86
N ASP A 234 7.62 23.02 20.05
CA ASP A 234 8.30 22.38 21.18
C ASP A 234 7.59 21.10 21.65
N ARG A 235 6.26 21.09 21.55
CA ARG A 235 5.46 19.90 21.87
C ARG A 235 5.72 18.78 20.88
N GLU A 236 5.71 19.08 19.59
CA GLU A 236 5.96 18.12 18.54
C GLU A 236 7.41 17.60 18.57
N GLU A 237 8.37 18.48 18.84
CA GLU A 237 9.77 18.10 19.04
C GLU A 237 9.93 17.10 20.18
N LYS A 238 9.32 17.34 21.34
CA LYS A 238 9.35 16.43 22.49
C LYS A 238 8.74 15.06 22.17
N ILE A 239 7.60 15.04 21.44
CA ILE A 239 6.95 13.80 21.04
C ILE A 239 7.86 13.02 20.08
N PHE A 240 8.41 13.69 19.07
CA PHE A 240 9.34 13.07 18.13
C PHE A 240 10.61 12.57 18.82
N ALA A 241 11.24 13.40 19.68
CA ALA A 241 12.42 13.04 20.46
C ALA A 241 12.18 11.79 21.32
N SER A 242 11.02 11.67 21.98
CA SER A 242 10.67 10.47 22.75
C SER A 242 10.60 9.21 21.88
N GLY A 243 10.07 9.34 20.69
CA GLY A 243 10.03 8.25 19.71
C GLY A 243 11.43 7.81 19.24
N VAL A 244 12.29 8.79 18.95
CA VAL A 244 13.69 8.54 18.56
C VAL A 244 14.50 7.92 19.71
N HIS A 245 14.26 8.34 20.95
CA HIS A 245 14.90 7.70 22.11
C HIS A 245 14.49 6.24 22.27
N ARG A 246 13.21 5.89 22.10
CA ARG A 246 12.78 4.48 22.08
C ARG A 246 13.44 3.69 20.96
N LEU A 247 13.62 4.31 19.79
CA LEU A 247 14.34 3.68 18.68
C LEU A 247 15.81 3.46 19.04
N LEU A 248 16.48 4.46 19.64
CA LEU A 248 17.86 4.37 20.11
C LEU A 248 18.01 3.21 21.12
N ASP A 249 17.16 3.14 22.15
CA ASP A 249 17.19 2.07 23.16
C ASP A 249 17.06 0.69 22.51
N ASN A 250 16.18 0.54 21.53
CA ASN A 250 16.03 -0.73 20.81
C ASN A 250 17.29 -1.05 19.98
N VAL A 251 17.88 -0.05 19.30
CA VAL A 251 19.12 -0.22 18.54
C VAL A 251 20.28 -0.59 19.46
N LEU A 252 20.44 0.05 20.62
CA LEU A 252 21.48 -0.28 21.61
C LEU A 252 21.33 -1.71 22.14
N LYS A 253 20.10 -2.15 22.44
CA LYS A 253 19.82 -3.55 22.81
C LYS A 253 20.16 -4.51 21.66
N THR A 254 19.90 -4.13 20.42
CA THR A 254 20.24 -4.92 19.23
C THR A 254 21.76 -5.02 19.07
N LEU A 255 22.48 -3.89 19.22
CA LEU A 255 23.95 -3.85 19.15
C LEU A 255 24.58 -4.74 20.24
N THR A 256 24.11 -4.63 21.49
CA THR A 256 24.59 -5.48 22.58
C THR A 256 24.37 -6.96 22.28
N ALA A 257 23.18 -7.31 21.77
CA ALA A 257 22.86 -8.68 21.42
C ALA A 257 23.72 -9.22 20.27
N THR A 258 23.95 -8.43 19.22
CA THR A 258 24.82 -8.82 18.10
C THR A 258 26.28 -8.91 18.50
N SER A 259 26.75 -7.99 19.36
CA SER A 259 28.11 -8.01 19.90
C SER A 259 28.35 -9.26 20.76
N LEU A 260 27.38 -9.64 21.59
CA LEU A 260 27.46 -10.86 22.39
C LEU A 260 27.48 -12.12 21.49
N MET A 261 26.70 -12.14 20.43
CA MET A 261 26.73 -13.23 19.44
C MET A 261 28.09 -13.30 18.74
N SER A 262 28.68 -12.15 18.35
CA SER A 262 30.00 -12.08 17.72
C SER A 262 31.10 -12.54 18.69
N LEU A 263 31.06 -12.09 19.94
CA LEU A 263 31.96 -12.56 21.00
C LEU A 263 31.88 -14.07 21.17
N SER A 264 30.66 -14.60 21.25
CA SER A 264 30.42 -16.02 21.37
C SER A 264 30.99 -16.79 20.16
N GLY A 265 30.81 -16.28 18.94
CA GLY A 265 31.37 -16.87 17.72
C GLY A 265 32.90 -16.86 17.71
N ALA A 266 33.50 -15.74 18.08
CA ALA A 266 34.98 -15.66 18.20
C ALA A 266 35.52 -16.61 19.26
N THR A 267 34.86 -16.70 20.42
CA THR A 267 35.24 -17.64 21.48
C THR A 267 35.15 -19.09 21.00
N LEU A 268 34.05 -19.45 20.30
CA LEU A 268 33.92 -20.78 19.69
C LEU A 268 35.11 -21.10 18.78
N MET A 269 35.42 -20.16 17.85
CA MET A 269 36.52 -20.36 16.90
C MET A 269 37.84 -20.52 17.64
N GLY A 270 38.07 -19.73 18.71
CA GLY A 270 39.25 -19.86 19.56
C GLY A 270 39.35 -21.22 20.27
N VAL A 271 38.26 -21.66 20.89
CA VAL A 271 38.20 -22.98 21.58
C VAL A 271 38.41 -24.15 20.59
N VAL A 272 37.69 -24.13 19.49
CA VAL A 272 37.87 -25.17 18.44
C VAL A 272 39.32 -25.13 17.91
N GLY A 273 39.85 -23.94 17.61
CA GLY A 273 41.24 -23.77 17.19
C GLY A 273 42.24 -24.35 18.19
N ALA A 274 42.12 -24.02 19.48
CA ALA A 274 43.01 -24.53 20.53
C ALA A 274 42.97 -26.08 20.61
N LEU A 275 41.78 -26.66 20.57
CA LEU A 275 41.62 -28.13 20.56
C LEU A 275 42.19 -28.75 19.28
N MET A 276 42.05 -28.08 18.12
CA MET A 276 42.65 -28.55 16.88
C MET A 276 44.19 -28.50 16.92
N TYR A 277 44.81 -27.53 17.64
CA TYR A 277 46.25 -27.48 17.91
C TYR A 277 46.67 -28.64 18.80
N GLU A 278 45.95 -28.91 19.89
CA GLU A 278 46.22 -30.01 20.81
C GLU A 278 46.14 -31.38 20.12
N PHE A 279 44.98 -31.73 19.56
CA PHE A 279 44.79 -33.02 18.88
C PHE A 279 45.63 -33.17 17.60
N GLY A 280 45.73 -32.08 16.82
CA GLY A 280 46.53 -32.07 15.60
C GLY A 280 48.02 -32.17 15.85
N GLY A 281 48.50 -31.46 16.91
CA GLY A 281 49.91 -31.57 17.35
C GLY A 281 50.27 -32.99 17.74
N HIS A 282 49.45 -33.63 18.60
CA HIS A 282 49.63 -35.03 18.98
C HIS A 282 49.62 -35.97 17.78
N ALA A 283 48.66 -35.74 16.83
CA ALA A 283 48.56 -36.54 15.62
C ALA A 283 49.80 -36.41 14.69
N ILE A 284 50.38 -35.21 14.60
CA ILE A 284 51.57 -34.95 13.81
C ILE A 284 52.79 -35.63 14.44
N PHE A 285 52.98 -35.48 15.77
CA PHE A 285 54.09 -36.13 16.49
C PHE A 285 53.95 -37.66 16.49
N ALA A 286 52.73 -38.22 16.53
CA ALA A 286 52.48 -39.62 16.39
C ALA A 286 52.63 -40.18 14.95
N GLY A 287 52.91 -39.29 13.97
CA GLY A 287 53.04 -39.67 12.55
C GLY A 287 51.74 -40.08 11.85
N SER A 288 50.59 -39.89 12.49
CA SER A 288 49.27 -40.25 11.93
C SER A 288 48.68 -39.13 11.03
N MET A 289 49.26 -37.93 11.06
CA MET A 289 48.84 -36.77 10.26
C MET A 289 50.08 -35.98 9.80
N THR A 290 50.07 -35.48 8.55
CA THR A 290 51.11 -34.57 8.08
C THR A 290 50.81 -33.13 8.46
N PRO A 291 51.84 -32.26 8.57
CA PRO A 291 51.63 -30.82 8.78
C PRO A 291 50.69 -30.19 7.72
N GLY A 292 50.86 -30.58 6.45
CA GLY A 292 50.00 -30.11 5.36
C GLY A 292 48.56 -30.55 5.51
N GLN A 293 48.31 -31.79 5.97
CA GLN A 293 46.96 -32.25 6.28
C GLN A 293 46.33 -31.45 7.40
N TRP A 294 47.09 -31.11 8.44
CA TRP A 294 46.57 -30.33 9.55
C TRP A 294 46.22 -28.90 9.15
N PHE A 295 47.04 -28.21 8.35
CA PHE A 295 46.71 -26.87 7.83
C PHE A 295 45.47 -26.93 6.92
N ALA A 296 45.39 -27.85 6.01
CA ALA A 296 44.21 -28.03 5.17
C ALA A 296 42.96 -28.36 6.00
N PHE A 297 43.08 -29.22 7.05
CA PHE A 297 41.96 -29.51 7.96
C PHE A 297 41.42 -28.26 8.61
N ASN A 298 42.26 -27.37 9.15
CA ASN A 298 41.81 -26.11 9.74
C ASN A 298 41.15 -25.20 8.71
N ALA A 299 41.66 -25.11 7.49
CA ALA A 299 41.05 -24.31 6.44
C ALA A 299 39.66 -24.84 6.05
N PHE A 300 39.48 -26.16 5.92
CA PHE A 300 38.17 -26.76 5.66
C PHE A 300 37.22 -26.67 6.84
N LEU A 301 37.73 -26.66 8.08
CA LEU A 301 36.93 -26.46 9.27
C LEU A 301 36.28 -25.07 9.31
N VAL A 302 37.00 -24.02 8.90
CA VAL A 302 36.45 -22.68 8.74
C VAL A 302 35.32 -22.68 7.70
N LEU A 303 35.51 -23.37 6.58
CA LEU A 303 34.49 -23.51 5.54
C LEU A 303 33.25 -24.30 6.00
N LEU A 304 33.37 -25.20 6.97
CA LEU A 304 32.25 -25.93 7.57
C LEU A 304 31.44 -25.02 8.53
N ILE A 305 32.10 -24.14 9.27
CA ILE A 305 31.46 -23.28 10.29
C ILE A 305 30.71 -22.12 9.65
N ALA A 306 31.25 -21.49 8.62
CA ALA A 306 30.69 -20.29 8.00
C ALA A 306 29.22 -20.42 7.58
N PRO A 307 28.74 -21.51 6.92
CA PRO A 307 27.35 -21.68 6.53
C PRO A 307 26.39 -21.79 7.71
N VAL A 308 26.85 -22.25 8.89
CA VAL A 308 25.98 -22.37 10.08
C VAL A 308 25.45 -20.99 10.52
N PHE A 309 26.28 -19.95 10.46
CA PHE A 309 25.87 -18.58 10.76
C PHE A 309 24.95 -18.01 9.65
N GLN A 310 25.20 -18.34 8.40
CA GLN A 310 24.37 -17.90 7.26
C GLN A 310 22.97 -18.47 7.29
N ILE A 311 22.77 -19.73 7.70
CA ILE A 311 21.45 -20.39 7.78
C ILE A 311 20.47 -19.58 8.63
N VAL A 312 20.93 -18.98 9.75
CA VAL A 312 20.07 -18.17 10.63
C VAL A 312 19.59 -16.89 9.94
N ALA A 313 20.49 -16.19 9.25
CA ALA A 313 20.15 -14.97 8.51
C ALA A 313 19.19 -15.25 7.36
N ILE A 314 19.48 -16.30 6.57
CA ILE A 314 18.66 -16.73 5.43
C ILE A 314 17.28 -17.22 5.88
N GLY A 315 17.19 -17.92 7.03
CA GLY A 315 15.90 -18.37 7.58
C GLY A 315 14.93 -17.22 7.86
N THR A 316 15.44 -16.05 8.28
CA THR A 316 14.62 -14.84 8.46
C THR A 316 14.14 -14.30 7.12
N GLN A 317 15.03 -14.17 6.14
CA GLN A 317 14.72 -13.69 4.80
C GLN A 317 13.69 -14.58 4.08
N ILE A 318 13.83 -15.90 4.20
CA ILE A 318 12.86 -16.86 3.66
C ILE A 318 11.48 -16.68 4.32
N THR A 319 11.43 -16.48 5.63
CA THR A 319 10.17 -16.28 6.35
C THR A 319 9.47 -14.98 5.90
N GLU A 320 10.21 -13.91 5.73
CA GLU A 320 9.70 -12.62 5.23
C GLU A 320 9.18 -12.76 3.79
N ALA A 321 9.95 -13.44 2.95
CA ALA A 321 9.59 -13.67 1.56
C ALA A 321 8.32 -14.52 1.40
N LEU A 322 8.18 -15.59 2.19
CA LEU A 322 6.97 -16.43 2.19
C LEU A 322 5.75 -15.68 2.70
N THR A 323 5.93 -14.83 3.72
CA THR A 323 4.84 -13.98 4.23
C THR A 323 4.42 -12.94 3.19
N GLY A 324 5.37 -12.31 2.49
CA GLY A 324 5.09 -11.38 1.40
C GLY A 324 4.35 -12.07 0.23
N LEU A 325 4.76 -13.28 -0.12
CA LEU A 325 4.09 -14.07 -1.16
C LEU A 325 2.66 -14.47 -0.76
N GLU A 326 2.43 -14.86 0.50
CA GLU A 326 1.09 -15.16 1.04
C GLU A 326 0.17 -13.94 0.90
N ARG A 327 0.63 -12.75 1.30
CA ARG A 327 -0.14 -11.50 1.16
C ARG A 327 -0.39 -11.12 -0.30
N THR A 328 0.61 -11.31 -1.16
CA THR A 328 0.46 -11.09 -2.60
C THR A 328 -0.59 -12.02 -3.20
N ARG A 329 -0.60 -13.28 -2.77
CA ARG A 329 -1.59 -14.27 -3.18
C ARG A 329 -2.99 -13.93 -2.68
N GLU A 330 -3.13 -13.47 -1.45
CA GLU A 330 -4.41 -13.00 -0.91
C GLU A 330 -5.02 -11.96 -1.85
N ILE A 331 -4.23 -10.95 -2.27
CA ILE A 331 -4.71 -9.95 -3.22
C ILE A 331 -5.08 -10.56 -4.59
N LEU A 332 -4.21 -11.42 -5.14
CA LEU A 332 -4.45 -12.02 -6.45
C LEU A 332 -5.63 -13.00 -6.48
N ASN A 333 -6.07 -13.46 -5.31
CA ASN A 333 -7.27 -14.29 -5.16
C ASN A 333 -8.55 -13.46 -4.95
N GLU A 334 -8.43 -12.15 -4.65
CA GLU A 334 -9.59 -11.26 -4.62
C GLU A 334 -10.21 -11.20 -6.00
N ARG A 335 -11.53 -11.22 -6.04
CA ARG A 335 -12.28 -11.23 -7.30
C ARG A 335 -12.23 -9.84 -7.93
N LYS A 336 -11.84 -9.76 -9.20
CA LYS A 336 -11.92 -8.51 -9.95
C LYS A 336 -13.38 -8.13 -10.20
N GLU A 337 -13.63 -6.85 -10.29
CA GLU A 337 -14.94 -6.28 -10.49
C GLU A 337 -15.61 -6.77 -11.80
N ASP A 338 -14.80 -6.94 -12.86
CA ASP A 338 -15.25 -7.40 -14.17
C ASP A 338 -15.43 -8.92 -14.27
N GLU A 339 -14.96 -9.70 -13.30
CA GLU A 339 -15.04 -11.17 -13.30
C GLU A 339 -16.33 -11.71 -12.67
N ASP A 340 -17.30 -10.84 -12.31
CA ASP A 340 -18.61 -11.29 -11.86
C ASP A 340 -19.36 -11.99 -13.01
N PRO A 341 -19.66 -13.32 -12.93
CA PRO A 341 -20.30 -14.06 -14.01
C PRO A 341 -21.71 -13.55 -14.32
N ARG A 342 -22.32 -12.75 -13.46
CA ARG A 342 -23.62 -12.12 -13.72
C ARG A 342 -23.50 -10.99 -14.74
N ARG A 343 -22.33 -10.34 -14.87
CA ARG A 343 -22.10 -9.18 -15.73
C ARG A 343 -21.86 -9.57 -17.19
N THR A 344 -22.92 -9.97 -17.87
CA THR A 344 -22.88 -10.44 -19.27
C THR A 344 -23.45 -9.44 -20.27
N VAL A 345 -24.36 -8.56 -19.82
CA VAL A 345 -25.07 -7.61 -20.66
C VAL A 345 -24.19 -6.41 -21.01
N SER A 346 -24.12 -6.05 -22.30
CA SER A 346 -23.45 -4.83 -22.77
C SER A 346 -24.51 -3.79 -23.12
N MET A 347 -24.34 -2.56 -22.64
CA MET A 347 -25.19 -1.42 -22.96
C MET A 347 -24.51 -0.59 -24.06
N GLU A 348 -25.10 -0.46 -25.25
CA GLU A 348 -24.51 0.31 -26.34
C GLU A 348 -24.64 1.82 -26.10
N ARG A 349 -25.85 2.34 -26.05
CA ARG A 349 -26.15 3.74 -25.74
C ARG A 349 -27.34 3.82 -24.82
N ILE A 350 -27.14 4.46 -23.67
CA ILE A 350 -28.21 4.58 -22.68
C ILE A 350 -29.01 5.85 -22.91
N SER A 351 -30.32 5.77 -22.64
CA SER A 351 -31.23 6.93 -22.59
C SER A 351 -31.07 7.66 -21.28
N GLY A 352 -30.85 6.91 -20.20
CA GLY A 352 -30.55 7.43 -18.87
C GLY A 352 -31.74 7.40 -17.90
N THR A 353 -32.75 6.55 -18.12
CA THR A 353 -33.76 6.26 -17.08
C THR A 353 -33.12 5.46 -15.97
N VAL A 354 -33.14 5.96 -14.73
CA VAL A 354 -32.58 5.26 -13.58
C VAL A 354 -33.68 4.95 -12.58
N VAL A 355 -33.82 3.67 -12.21
CA VAL A 355 -34.82 3.22 -11.23
C VAL A 355 -34.13 2.46 -10.11
N MET A 356 -34.46 2.79 -8.87
CA MET A 356 -34.16 1.97 -7.69
C MET A 356 -35.44 1.38 -7.15
N GLU A 357 -35.44 0.07 -6.89
CA GLU A 357 -36.60 -0.66 -6.37
C GLU A 357 -36.25 -1.41 -5.10
N GLY A 358 -36.76 -0.95 -3.94
CA GLY A 358 -36.59 -1.59 -2.64
C GLY A 358 -35.12 -1.77 -2.23
N VAL A 359 -34.26 -0.83 -2.58
CA VAL A 359 -32.81 -0.96 -2.40
C VAL A 359 -32.42 -0.80 -0.95
N SER A 360 -31.83 -1.87 -0.39
CA SER A 360 -31.10 -1.84 0.89
C SER A 360 -29.61 -2.07 0.67
N PHE A 361 -28.77 -1.42 1.50
CA PHE A 361 -27.32 -1.53 1.35
C PHE A 361 -26.55 -1.38 2.67
N SER A 362 -25.48 -2.17 2.82
CA SER A 362 -24.49 -2.11 3.92
C SER A 362 -23.08 -2.12 3.36
N TYR A 363 -22.18 -1.27 3.89
CA TYR A 363 -20.74 -1.29 3.52
C TYR A 363 -20.02 -2.52 4.08
N GLU A 364 -20.37 -2.91 5.30
CA GLU A 364 -19.84 -4.09 5.98
C GLU A 364 -21.00 -4.93 6.54
N SER A 365 -20.76 -6.20 6.76
CA SER A 365 -21.76 -7.09 7.34
C SER A 365 -22.21 -6.58 8.71
N GLY A 366 -23.42 -6.04 8.82
CA GLY A 366 -24.08 -5.76 10.09
C GLY A 366 -24.63 -4.36 10.32
N LYS A 367 -24.27 -3.35 9.51
CA LYS A 367 -24.87 -2.00 9.63
C LYS A 367 -25.44 -1.55 8.30
N GLU A 368 -26.75 -1.62 8.19
CA GLU A 368 -27.48 -1.13 7.03
C GLU A 368 -27.47 0.40 6.98
N VAL A 369 -27.17 0.96 5.81
CA VAL A 369 -27.06 2.41 5.55
C VAL A 369 -28.21 2.90 4.71
N LEU A 370 -28.74 2.08 3.82
CA LEU A 370 -29.96 2.37 3.05
C LEU A 370 -31.00 1.29 3.33
N HIS A 371 -32.25 1.72 3.50
CA HIS A 371 -33.38 0.89 3.88
C HIS A 371 -34.53 1.06 2.87
N GLU A 372 -34.74 0.07 1.99
CA GLU A 372 -35.85 0.00 1.04
C GLU A 372 -36.04 1.25 0.19
N VAL A 373 -34.93 1.84 -0.30
CA VAL A 373 -34.94 3.06 -1.11
C VAL A 373 -35.53 2.76 -2.49
N SER A 374 -36.56 3.52 -2.87
CA SER A 374 -37.22 3.39 -4.18
C SER A 374 -37.47 4.78 -4.80
N PHE A 375 -37.01 4.96 -6.04
CA PHE A 375 -37.30 6.14 -6.85
C PHE A 375 -37.05 5.87 -8.32
N GLU A 376 -37.55 6.76 -9.17
CA GLU A 376 -37.31 6.77 -10.61
C GLU A 376 -36.85 8.15 -11.03
N SER A 377 -35.84 8.23 -11.87
CA SER A 377 -35.31 9.45 -12.51
C SER A 377 -35.45 9.34 -14.01
N GLN A 378 -36.16 10.30 -14.62
CA GLN A 378 -36.41 10.33 -16.07
C GLN A 378 -35.17 10.78 -16.86
N PRO A 379 -35.02 10.38 -18.12
CA PRO A 379 -33.94 10.85 -18.98
C PRO A 379 -33.87 12.36 -19.09
N GLY A 380 -32.66 12.90 -18.97
CA GLY A 380 -32.40 14.34 -19.11
C GLY A 380 -32.89 15.23 -17.97
N THR A 381 -33.36 14.66 -16.86
CA THR A 381 -33.83 15.38 -15.67
C THR A 381 -32.75 15.45 -14.59
N VAL A 382 -32.87 16.46 -13.71
CA VAL A 382 -32.00 16.65 -12.55
C VAL A 382 -32.70 16.12 -11.30
N THR A 383 -32.10 15.14 -10.64
CA THR A 383 -32.54 14.60 -9.35
C THR A 383 -31.60 15.08 -8.26
N ALA A 384 -32.10 15.94 -7.35
CA ALA A 384 -31.35 16.47 -6.23
C ALA A 384 -31.53 15.60 -4.97
N LEU A 385 -30.43 15.19 -4.36
CA LEU A 385 -30.40 14.48 -3.08
C LEU A 385 -30.13 15.49 -1.95
N VAL A 386 -31.10 15.66 -1.05
CA VAL A 386 -31.04 16.61 0.06
C VAL A 386 -31.18 15.86 1.38
N GLY A 387 -30.48 16.31 2.42
CA GLY A 387 -30.56 15.70 3.75
C GLY A 387 -29.29 15.91 4.57
N PRO A 388 -29.30 15.56 5.87
CA PRO A 388 -28.16 15.74 6.75
C PRO A 388 -26.93 14.92 6.31
N SER A 389 -25.75 15.26 6.84
CA SER A 389 -24.56 14.47 6.64
C SER A 389 -24.75 13.06 7.20
N GLY A 390 -24.27 12.03 6.49
CA GLY A 390 -24.45 10.63 6.88
C GLY A 390 -25.84 10.04 6.59
N ALA A 391 -26.75 10.76 5.92
CA ALA A 391 -28.11 10.28 5.59
C ALA A 391 -28.14 9.15 4.53
N GLY A 392 -27.04 8.89 3.79
CA GLY A 392 -26.97 7.89 2.72
C GLY A 392 -26.92 8.45 1.30
N LYS A 393 -26.83 9.77 1.10
CA LYS A 393 -26.80 10.43 -0.21
C LYS A 393 -25.66 9.92 -1.11
N SER A 394 -24.43 9.93 -0.59
CA SER A 394 -23.26 9.44 -1.35
C SER A 394 -23.32 7.92 -1.63
N THR A 395 -24.03 7.17 -0.78
CA THR A 395 -24.26 5.75 -0.99
C THR A 395 -25.22 5.51 -2.16
N ILE A 396 -26.30 6.30 -2.28
CA ILE A 396 -27.21 6.27 -3.43
C ILE A 396 -26.41 6.54 -4.73
N ILE A 397 -25.58 7.58 -4.74
CA ILE A 397 -24.72 7.90 -5.87
C ILE A 397 -23.74 6.76 -6.18
N GLY A 398 -23.13 6.14 -5.17
CA GLY A 398 -22.23 5.00 -5.36
C GLY A 398 -22.92 3.79 -6.00
N LEU A 399 -24.19 3.55 -5.69
CA LEU A 399 -25.02 2.50 -6.31
C LEU A 399 -25.39 2.85 -7.75
N VAL A 400 -25.79 4.09 -8.03
CA VAL A 400 -26.03 4.57 -9.41
C VAL A 400 -24.76 4.49 -10.25
N SER A 401 -23.59 4.78 -9.66
CA SER A 401 -22.29 4.65 -10.36
C SER A 401 -21.85 3.20 -10.57
N ALA A 402 -22.62 2.22 -10.07
CA ALA A 402 -22.23 0.82 -9.99
C ALA A 402 -20.88 0.59 -9.26
N PHE A 403 -20.50 1.48 -8.30
CA PHE A 403 -19.35 1.27 -7.41
C PHE A 403 -19.66 0.20 -6.36
N TYR A 404 -20.93 0.06 -6.03
CA TYR A 404 -21.46 -0.94 -5.11
C TYR A 404 -22.63 -1.69 -5.74
N THR A 405 -22.90 -2.87 -5.23
CA THR A 405 -24.08 -3.67 -5.56
C THR A 405 -25.02 -3.67 -4.36
N PRO A 406 -26.32 -3.46 -4.53
CA PRO A 406 -27.28 -3.48 -3.42
C PRO A 406 -27.30 -4.84 -2.71
N SER A 407 -27.57 -4.83 -1.40
CA SER A 407 -27.76 -6.05 -0.61
C SER A 407 -29.12 -6.69 -0.88
N GLN A 408 -30.14 -5.86 -1.08
CA GLN A 408 -31.50 -6.23 -1.47
C GLN A 408 -32.06 -5.20 -2.46
N GLY A 409 -33.06 -5.60 -3.24
CA GLY A 409 -33.61 -4.77 -4.31
C GLY A 409 -32.71 -4.74 -5.54
N CYS A 410 -32.99 -3.84 -6.48
CA CYS A 410 -32.21 -3.67 -7.70
C CYS A 410 -32.09 -2.20 -8.10
N VAL A 411 -31.02 -1.91 -8.85
CA VAL A 411 -30.82 -0.64 -9.55
C VAL A 411 -30.81 -0.91 -11.03
N THR A 412 -31.76 -0.36 -11.75
CA THR A 412 -31.86 -0.55 -13.19
C THR A 412 -31.56 0.76 -13.93
N VAL A 413 -30.97 0.62 -15.11
CA VAL A 413 -30.79 1.71 -16.08
C VAL A 413 -31.43 1.26 -17.39
N ASP A 414 -32.39 2.05 -17.89
CA ASP A 414 -33.20 1.73 -19.06
C ASP A 414 -33.83 0.33 -18.96
N GLY A 415 -34.27 -0.05 -17.76
CA GLY A 415 -34.89 -1.36 -17.46
C GLY A 415 -33.92 -2.53 -17.32
N ILE A 416 -32.59 -2.31 -17.41
CA ILE A 416 -31.55 -3.35 -17.28
C ILE A 416 -30.90 -3.24 -15.91
N ASP A 417 -30.89 -4.35 -15.14
CA ASP A 417 -30.25 -4.39 -13.81
C ASP A 417 -28.73 -4.20 -13.93
N LEU A 418 -28.21 -3.17 -13.26
CA LEU A 418 -26.78 -2.84 -13.21
C LEU A 418 -25.91 -3.98 -12.65
N ALA A 419 -26.47 -4.89 -11.86
CA ALA A 419 -25.76 -6.07 -11.39
C ALA A 419 -25.37 -7.05 -12.51
N THR A 420 -26.09 -6.99 -13.66
CA THR A 420 -25.85 -7.86 -14.83
C THR A 420 -25.05 -7.19 -15.95
N VAL A 421 -24.82 -5.88 -15.85
CA VAL A 421 -24.19 -5.07 -16.90
C VAL A 421 -22.67 -5.14 -16.81
N LYS A 422 -22.00 -5.23 -17.97
CA LYS A 422 -20.54 -5.04 -18.09
C LYS A 422 -20.18 -3.61 -17.72
N LEU A 423 -19.40 -3.43 -16.67
CA LEU A 423 -19.04 -2.10 -16.14
C LEU A 423 -18.40 -1.18 -17.16
N SER A 424 -17.59 -1.71 -18.06
CA SER A 424 -16.97 -0.93 -19.14
C SER A 424 -17.97 -0.28 -20.07
N SER A 425 -19.08 -0.98 -20.40
CA SER A 425 -20.12 -0.44 -21.29
C SER A 425 -21.00 0.62 -20.62
N TYR A 426 -21.10 0.58 -19.28
CA TYR A 426 -21.88 1.53 -18.50
C TYR A 426 -21.05 2.75 -18.08
N ARG A 427 -19.91 2.52 -17.43
CA ARG A 427 -19.08 3.59 -16.84
C ARG A 427 -18.46 4.54 -17.87
N THR A 428 -18.27 4.09 -19.10
CA THR A 428 -17.86 4.97 -20.21
C THR A 428 -18.90 6.03 -20.59
N GLN A 429 -20.15 5.83 -20.15
CA GLN A 429 -21.27 6.75 -20.35
C GLN A 429 -21.62 7.55 -19.10
N LEU A 430 -20.81 7.43 -18.02
CA LEU A 430 -20.92 8.23 -16.80
C LEU A 430 -19.95 9.39 -16.79
N GLY A 431 -20.40 10.53 -16.26
CA GLY A 431 -19.55 11.64 -15.87
C GLY A 431 -19.62 11.84 -14.36
N VAL A 432 -18.49 12.08 -13.72
CA VAL A 432 -18.44 12.24 -12.27
C VAL A 432 -17.64 13.50 -11.94
N VAL A 433 -18.24 14.42 -11.18
CA VAL A 433 -17.59 15.59 -10.60
C VAL A 433 -17.74 15.49 -9.07
N LEU A 434 -16.66 15.13 -8.40
CA LEU A 434 -16.65 14.89 -6.95
C LEU A 434 -16.37 16.17 -6.17
N GLN A 435 -16.78 16.19 -4.91
CA GLN A 435 -16.52 17.24 -3.93
C GLN A 435 -15.03 17.55 -3.79
N GLU A 436 -14.23 16.52 -3.54
CA GLU A 436 -12.77 16.64 -3.55
C GLU A 436 -12.26 16.39 -4.97
N THR A 437 -11.92 17.48 -5.66
CA THR A 437 -11.37 17.39 -7.02
C THR A 437 -9.98 16.80 -7.00
N PHE A 438 -9.83 15.61 -7.56
CA PHE A 438 -8.54 14.95 -7.72
C PHE A 438 -7.97 15.21 -9.13
N LEU A 439 -6.74 15.77 -9.16
CA LEU A 439 -5.94 15.91 -10.37
C LEU A 439 -4.68 15.05 -10.27
N PHE A 440 -4.37 14.36 -11.36
CA PHE A 440 -3.12 13.61 -11.48
C PHE A 440 -1.94 14.57 -11.65
N ASP A 441 -0.77 14.15 -11.19
CA ASP A 441 0.48 14.88 -11.45
C ASP A 441 0.82 14.76 -12.94
N GLY A 442 0.51 15.84 -13.66
CA GLY A 442 0.61 15.95 -15.11
C GLY A 442 0.17 17.35 -15.53
N THR A 443 0.01 17.55 -16.83
CA THR A 443 -0.43 18.83 -17.39
C THR A 443 -1.93 19.03 -17.23
N ILE A 444 -2.41 20.28 -17.40
CA ILE A 444 -3.85 20.60 -17.47
C ILE A 444 -4.49 19.78 -18.59
N ARG A 445 -3.85 19.77 -19.78
CA ARG A 445 -4.27 19.00 -20.95
C ARG A 445 -4.47 17.51 -20.64
N GLU A 446 -3.47 16.85 -20.05
CA GLU A 446 -3.53 15.43 -19.68
C GLU A 446 -4.65 15.15 -18.68
N ASN A 447 -4.88 16.06 -17.73
CA ASN A 447 -5.95 15.93 -16.76
C ASN A 447 -7.34 16.05 -17.41
N VAL A 448 -7.54 16.91 -18.39
CA VAL A 448 -8.80 17.01 -19.15
C VAL A 448 -8.98 15.80 -20.05
N ALA A 449 -7.94 15.42 -20.79
CA ALA A 449 -7.95 14.27 -21.71
C ALA A 449 -8.08 12.91 -21.00
N PHE A 450 -7.96 12.85 -19.66
CA PHE A 450 -8.07 11.61 -18.88
C PHE A 450 -9.36 10.83 -19.14
N ALA A 451 -10.47 11.54 -19.36
CA ALA A 451 -11.76 10.92 -19.63
C ALA A 451 -11.85 10.29 -21.04
N ARG A 452 -11.12 10.83 -22.01
CA ARG A 452 -11.08 10.36 -23.39
C ARG A 452 -9.68 10.55 -23.98
N PRO A 453 -8.75 9.60 -23.75
CA PRO A 453 -7.33 9.75 -24.14
C PRO A 453 -7.10 9.93 -25.67
N GLY A 454 -8.07 9.54 -26.50
CA GLY A 454 -8.01 9.70 -27.96
C GLY A 454 -8.68 10.96 -28.48
N ALA A 455 -9.08 11.92 -27.63
CA ALA A 455 -9.72 13.16 -28.03
C ALA A 455 -8.74 14.04 -28.83
N SER A 456 -9.27 14.73 -29.86
CA SER A 456 -8.50 15.71 -30.61
C SER A 456 -8.18 16.95 -29.77
N GLU A 457 -7.16 17.69 -30.19
CA GLU A 457 -6.79 18.95 -29.54
C GLU A 457 -7.95 19.95 -29.53
N GLU A 458 -8.70 20.03 -30.63
CA GLU A 458 -9.89 20.89 -30.72
C GLU A 458 -10.96 20.53 -29.69
N GLU A 459 -11.22 19.24 -29.48
CA GLU A 459 -12.20 18.75 -28.50
C GLU A 459 -11.75 19.08 -27.06
N ILE A 460 -10.46 18.89 -26.76
CA ILE A 460 -9.89 19.21 -25.44
C ILE A 460 -10.00 20.72 -25.17
N LEU A 461 -9.58 21.56 -26.12
CA LEU A 461 -9.66 23.01 -25.98
C LEU A 461 -11.11 23.50 -25.96
N GLY A 462 -12.01 22.86 -26.72
CA GLY A 462 -13.45 23.11 -26.66
C GLY A 462 -14.03 22.87 -25.28
N ALA A 463 -13.72 21.73 -24.67
CA ALA A 463 -14.13 21.41 -23.31
C ALA A 463 -13.54 22.41 -22.28
N CYS A 464 -12.28 22.81 -22.46
CA CYS A 464 -11.63 23.82 -21.63
C CYS A 464 -12.33 25.17 -21.69
N ARG A 465 -12.70 25.65 -22.90
CA ARG A 465 -13.43 26.93 -23.06
C ARG A 465 -14.81 26.90 -22.41
N ILE A 466 -15.56 25.81 -22.58
CA ILE A 466 -16.89 25.67 -21.94
C ILE A 466 -16.77 25.71 -20.42
N ALA A 467 -15.73 25.10 -19.86
CA ALA A 467 -15.48 25.09 -18.42
C ALA A 467 -14.68 26.31 -17.93
N ARG A 468 -14.41 27.30 -18.80
CA ARG A 468 -13.65 28.52 -18.48
C ARG A 468 -12.22 28.22 -17.94
N VAL A 469 -11.62 27.11 -18.37
CA VAL A 469 -10.23 26.75 -18.03
C VAL A 469 -9.24 27.66 -18.76
N ASP A 470 -9.59 28.11 -19.96
CA ASP A 470 -8.83 29.02 -20.82
C ASP A 470 -8.47 30.34 -20.10
N GLU A 471 -9.36 30.92 -19.31
CA GLU A 471 -9.15 32.18 -18.60
C GLU A 471 -7.89 32.18 -17.72
N PHE A 472 -7.59 31.06 -17.07
CA PHE A 472 -6.38 30.96 -16.24
C PHE A 472 -5.25 30.19 -16.92
N ALA A 473 -5.57 29.18 -17.76
CA ALA A 473 -4.54 28.37 -18.41
C ALA A 473 -3.70 29.20 -19.39
N GLU A 474 -4.32 30.15 -20.12
CA GLU A 474 -3.61 31.02 -21.06
C GLU A 474 -2.70 32.04 -20.39
N SER A 475 -2.93 32.36 -19.11
CA SER A 475 -2.06 33.23 -18.32
C SER A 475 -0.76 32.54 -17.86
N PHE A 476 -0.70 31.22 -17.91
CA PHE A 476 0.51 30.48 -17.57
C PHE A 476 1.51 30.44 -18.72
N GLU A 477 2.80 30.44 -18.41
CA GLU A 477 3.89 30.39 -19.39
C GLU A 477 3.75 29.21 -20.37
N LYS A 478 3.37 28.02 -19.87
CA LYS A 478 3.17 26.79 -20.65
C LYS A 478 1.72 26.53 -21.03
N LYS A 479 0.82 27.49 -20.79
CA LYS A 479 -0.62 27.36 -21.08
C LYS A 479 -1.18 26.02 -20.57
N TYR A 480 -1.85 25.26 -21.43
CA TYR A 480 -2.43 23.95 -21.10
C TYR A 480 -1.40 22.85 -20.80
N ASP A 481 -0.13 23.06 -21.18
CA ASP A 481 0.98 22.14 -20.86
C ASP A 481 1.62 22.46 -19.49
N THR A 482 1.01 23.34 -18.72
CA THR A 482 1.41 23.63 -17.34
C THR A 482 1.16 22.42 -16.44
N VAL A 483 2.20 21.94 -15.76
CA VAL A 483 2.12 20.84 -14.82
C VAL A 483 1.48 21.30 -13.52
N VAL A 484 0.38 20.67 -13.15
CA VAL A 484 -0.45 21.06 -11.97
C VAL A 484 0.14 20.59 -10.63
N GLY A 485 1.08 19.64 -10.65
CA GLY A 485 1.70 19.04 -9.48
C GLY A 485 0.79 18.01 -8.78
N GLU A 486 1.34 17.37 -7.75
CA GLU A 486 0.60 16.33 -7.00
C GLU A 486 -0.72 16.89 -6.46
N ARG A 487 -1.83 16.22 -6.80
CA ARG A 487 -3.20 16.64 -6.46
C ARG A 487 -3.54 18.08 -6.87
N GLY A 488 -2.87 18.60 -7.90
CA GLY A 488 -3.12 19.95 -8.40
C GLY A 488 -2.74 21.06 -7.42
N VAL A 489 -1.71 20.88 -6.61
CA VAL A 489 -1.29 21.82 -5.55
C VAL A 489 -1.04 23.26 -6.06
N LYS A 490 -0.71 23.41 -7.34
CA LYS A 490 -0.42 24.70 -7.97
C LYS A 490 -1.67 25.47 -8.44
N LEU A 491 -2.84 24.84 -8.38
CA LEU A 491 -4.12 25.44 -8.78
C LEU A 491 -4.97 25.80 -7.56
N SER A 492 -5.77 26.87 -7.68
CA SER A 492 -6.81 27.19 -6.68
C SER A 492 -7.92 26.13 -6.69
N GLY A 493 -8.76 26.11 -5.65
CA GLY A 493 -9.90 25.19 -5.56
C GLY A 493 -10.83 25.31 -6.76
N GLY A 494 -11.19 26.54 -7.16
CA GLY A 494 -12.03 26.80 -8.33
C GLY A 494 -11.39 26.41 -9.67
N GLN A 495 -10.08 26.62 -9.82
CA GLN A 495 -9.34 26.18 -11.02
C GLN A 495 -9.35 24.65 -11.13
N LYS A 496 -9.10 23.90 -10.03
CA LYS A 496 -9.18 22.44 -10.00
C LYS A 496 -10.57 21.97 -10.43
N GLN A 497 -11.60 22.57 -9.88
CA GLN A 497 -12.98 22.20 -10.17
C GLN A 497 -13.34 22.45 -11.64
N ARG A 498 -12.92 23.60 -12.22
CA ARG A 498 -13.08 23.87 -13.65
C ARG A 498 -12.39 22.85 -14.53
N VAL A 499 -11.17 22.40 -14.19
CA VAL A 499 -10.49 21.27 -14.89
C VAL A 499 -11.29 19.98 -14.78
N SER A 500 -11.88 19.68 -13.63
CA SER A 500 -12.73 18.48 -13.46
C SER A 500 -14.03 18.58 -14.27
N ILE A 501 -14.63 19.76 -14.37
CA ILE A 501 -15.80 20.00 -15.23
C ILE A 501 -15.43 19.84 -16.70
N ALA A 502 -14.27 20.39 -17.14
CA ALA A 502 -13.77 20.19 -18.50
C ALA A 502 -13.56 18.70 -18.83
N ARG A 503 -13.02 17.93 -17.88
CA ARG A 503 -12.90 16.46 -17.98
C ARG A 503 -14.26 15.79 -18.18
N ALA A 504 -15.28 16.19 -17.43
CA ALA A 504 -16.63 15.64 -17.53
C ALA A 504 -17.33 16.07 -18.84
N ILE A 505 -17.10 17.29 -19.32
CA ILE A 505 -17.61 17.78 -20.63
C ILE A 505 -17.02 16.96 -21.78
N LEU A 506 -15.70 16.71 -21.74
CA LEU A 506 -15.01 15.93 -22.77
C LEU A 506 -15.47 14.47 -22.81
N ALA A 507 -15.86 13.92 -21.66
CA ALA A 507 -16.42 12.56 -21.57
C ALA A 507 -17.76 12.41 -22.31
N ASP A 508 -18.54 13.49 -22.46
CA ASP A 508 -19.90 13.54 -23.01
C ASP A 508 -20.83 12.45 -22.45
N PRO A 509 -21.05 12.42 -21.12
CA PRO A 509 -21.77 11.35 -20.46
C PRO A 509 -23.28 11.44 -20.72
N ARG A 510 -23.98 10.31 -20.54
CA ARG A 510 -25.46 10.23 -20.52
C ARG A 510 -26.02 10.41 -19.12
N ILE A 511 -25.32 9.89 -18.13
CA ILE A 511 -25.64 10.06 -16.72
C ILE A 511 -24.50 10.87 -16.08
N LEU A 512 -24.87 11.89 -15.36
CA LEU A 512 -23.95 12.80 -14.68
C LEU A 512 -24.15 12.71 -13.17
N ILE A 513 -23.04 12.63 -12.45
CA ILE A 513 -23.00 12.61 -11.00
C ILE A 513 -22.23 13.82 -10.53
N LEU A 514 -22.88 14.64 -9.72
CA LEU A 514 -22.34 15.85 -9.14
C LEU A 514 -22.38 15.75 -7.61
N ASP A 515 -21.22 15.78 -6.98
CA ASP A 515 -21.11 15.99 -5.53
C ASP A 515 -20.66 17.43 -5.31
N GLU A 516 -21.64 18.32 -5.01
CA GLU A 516 -21.46 19.75 -5.03
C GLU A 516 -20.79 20.26 -3.75
N ALA A 517 -19.54 20.68 -3.85
CA ALA A 517 -18.88 21.46 -2.80
C ALA A 517 -18.24 22.71 -3.38
N THR A 518 -18.99 23.80 -3.32
CA THR A 518 -18.50 25.14 -3.65
C THR A 518 -18.31 26.01 -2.39
N SER A 519 -18.36 25.42 -1.20
CA SER A 519 -18.40 26.12 0.10
C SER A 519 -17.16 26.94 0.46
N SER A 520 -16.08 26.88 -0.34
CA SER A 520 -14.81 27.59 -0.08
C SER A 520 -14.31 28.41 -1.27
N LEU A 521 -15.19 28.77 -2.21
CA LEU A 521 -14.83 29.50 -3.43
C LEU A 521 -15.27 30.96 -3.33
N ASP A 522 -14.50 31.82 -4.00
CA ASP A 522 -14.89 33.22 -4.23
C ASP A 522 -16.11 33.30 -5.16
N SER A 523 -16.92 34.34 -5.02
CA SER A 523 -18.19 34.48 -5.76
C SER A 523 -18.02 34.51 -7.28
N GLU A 524 -16.90 35.03 -7.78
CA GLU A 524 -16.60 35.09 -9.22
C GLU A 524 -16.32 33.70 -9.77
N SER A 525 -15.42 32.95 -9.14
CA SER A 525 -15.13 31.54 -9.49
C SER A 525 -16.37 30.68 -9.41
N GLU A 526 -17.24 30.93 -8.44
CA GLU A 526 -18.51 30.20 -8.28
C GLU A 526 -19.44 30.43 -9.46
N ALA A 527 -19.62 31.68 -9.93
CA ALA A 527 -20.47 31.98 -11.08
C ALA A 527 -20.03 31.25 -12.35
N LEU A 528 -18.71 31.21 -12.61
CA LEU A 528 -18.12 30.51 -13.74
C LEU A 528 -18.31 28.98 -13.65
N ILE A 529 -18.13 28.41 -12.46
CA ILE A 529 -18.38 26.99 -12.21
C ILE A 529 -19.84 26.64 -12.45
N GLN A 530 -20.78 27.47 -11.97
CA GLN A 530 -22.22 27.27 -12.18
C GLN A 530 -22.60 27.37 -13.67
N GLU A 531 -21.93 28.20 -14.45
CA GLU A 531 -22.14 28.28 -15.91
C GLU A 531 -21.69 26.95 -16.58
N GLY A 532 -20.49 26.47 -16.26
CA GLY A 532 -19.97 25.19 -16.77
C GLY A 532 -20.84 23.99 -16.38
N LEU A 533 -21.31 23.96 -15.11
CA LEU A 533 -22.21 22.90 -14.63
C LEU A 533 -23.58 22.94 -15.35
N ARG A 534 -24.15 24.13 -15.56
CA ARG A 534 -25.39 24.28 -16.33
C ARG A 534 -25.29 23.73 -17.74
N TYR A 535 -24.16 24.00 -18.43
CA TYR A 535 -23.92 23.43 -19.74
C TYR A 535 -23.80 21.90 -19.66
N LEU A 536 -23.04 21.41 -18.67
CA LEU A 536 -22.80 20.00 -18.48
C LEU A 536 -24.08 19.20 -18.15
N MET A 537 -25.02 19.77 -17.38
CA MET A 537 -26.30 19.13 -17.01
C MET A 537 -27.31 19.06 -18.16
N ARG A 538 -27.25 19.95 -19.15
CA ARG A 538 -28.25 20.06 -20.19
C ARG A 538 -28.43 18.78 -21.00
N GLY A 539 -29.64 18.20 -20.98
CA GLY A 539 -30.01 16.99 -21.71
C GLY A 539 -29.39 15.70 -21.17
N ARG A 540 -28.85 15.71 -19.96
CA ARG A 540 -28.27 14.56 -19.29
C ARG A 540 -29.02 14.25 -18.01
N THR A 541 -29.25 12.96 -17.73
CA THR A 541 -29.79 12.54 -16.44
C THR A 541 -28.77 12.84 -15.36
N THR A 542 -29.09 13.74 -14.44
CA THR A 542 -28.13 14.25 -13.47
C THR A 542 -28.57 13.92 -12.05
N PHE A 543 -27.68 13.32 -11.29
CA PHE A 543 -27.81 13.17 -9.84
C PHE A 543 -26.89 14.18 -9.17
N VAL A 544 -27.44 15.00 -8.28
CA VAL A 544 -26.66 16.01 -7.55
C VAL A 544 -26.87 15.90 -6.05
N ILE A 545 -25.79 15.79 -5.28
CA ILE A 545 -25.85 16.04 -3.83
C ILE A 545 -25.82 17.55 -3.67
N ALA A 546 -27.00 18.11 -3.45
CA ALA A 546 -27.17 19.56 -3.49
C ALA A 546 -26.89 20.19 -2.11
N HIS A 547 -25.92 21.10 -2.11
CA HIS A 547 -25.58 21.97 -0.99
C HIS A 547 -25.88 23.44 -1.29
N ARG A 548 -26.42 23.77 -2.47
CA ARG A 548 -26.78 25.11 -2.89
C ARG A 548 -28.25 25.22 -3.22
N LEU A 549 -28.88 26.31 -2.71
CA LEU A 549 -30.30 26.56 -2.94
C LEU A 549 -30.64 26.75 -4.41
N SER A 550 -29.75 27.36 -5.18
CA SER A 550 -29.93 27.59 -6.62
C SER A 550 -30.04 26.28 -7.42
N THR A 551 -29.28 25.25 -7.07
CA THR A 551 -29.32 23.92 -7.68
C THR A 551 -30.57 23.16 -7.25
N ILE A 552 -30.91 23.21 -5.96
CA ILE A 552 -32.10 22.56 -5.40
C ILE A 552 -33.40 23.08 -6.06
N ARG A 553 -33.51 24.40 -6.20
CA ARG A 553 -34.71 25.02 -6.79
C ARG A 553 -34.99 24.67 -8.24
N ARG A 554 -33.96 24.31 -8.99
CA ARG A 554 -34.07 23.99 -10.43
C ARG A 554 -34.20 22.50 -10.70
N ALA A 555 -34.06 21.65 -9.70
CA ALA A 555 -34.19 20.21 -9.86
C ALA A 555 -35.65 19.85 -10.17
N GLU A 556 -35.84 19.00 -11.18
CA GLU A 556 -37.15 18.46 -11.54
C GLU A 556 -37.65 17.51 -10.46
N GLN A 557 -36.72 16.82 -9.79
CA GLN A 557 -37.02 15.94 -8.69
C GLN A 557 -36.07 16.20 -7.51
N ILE A 558 -36.63 16.29 -6.32
CA ILE A 558 -35.89 16.40 -5.05
C ILE A 558 -36.24 15.18 -4.21
N LEU A 559 -35.23 14.47 -3.72
CA LEU A 559 -35.33 13.35 -2.80
C LEU A 559 -34.76 13.75 -1.45
N VAL A 560 -35.61 13.82 -0.44
CA VAL A 560 -35.16 14.12 0.94
C VAL A 560 -34.80 12.82 1.61
N VAL A 561 -33.49 12.66 1.90
CA VAL A 561 -32.94 11.45 2.49
C VAL A 561 -32.65 11.68 3.97
N GLN A 562 -33.22 10.82 4.83
CA GLN A 562 -32.97 10.82 6.27
C GLN A 562 -32.86 9.40 6.79
N ALA A 563 -31.78 9.13 7.56
CA ALA A 563 -31.53 7.84 8.16
C ALA A 563 -31.66 6.65 7.16
N GLY A 564 -31.12 6.81 5.94
CA GLY A 564 -31.13 5.77 4.91
C GLY A 564 -32.46 5.57 4.18
N ARG A 565 -33.46 6.43 4.38
CA ARG A 565 -34.77 6.35 3.72
C ARG A 565 -35.09 7.64 2.97
N ILE A 566 -35.87 7.54 1.89
CA ILE A 566 -36.48 8.70 1.24
C ILE A 566 -37.76 9.02 2.01
N ILE A 567 -37.79 10.18 2.68
CA ILE A 567 -38.93 10.61 3.50
C ILE A 567 -39.88 11.56 2.76
N GLU A 568 -39.35 12.34 1.81
CA GLU A 568 -40.14 13.25 0.97
C GLU A 568 -39.60 13.19 -0.47
N ARG A 569 -40.52 13.36 -1.43
CA ARG A 569 -40.22 13.36 -2.86
C ARG A 569 -41.12 14.35 -3.60
N GLY A 570 -40.54 15.19 -4.44
CA GLY A 570 -41.30 16.17 -5.23
C GLY A 570 -40.36 17.16 -5.92
N ASN A 571 -40.90 18.29 -6.34
CA ASN A 571 -40.14 19.46 -6.78
C ASN A 571 -40.10 20.53 -5.70
N HIS A 572 -39.34 21.61 -5.92
CA HIS A 572 -39.21 22.68 -4.95
C HIS A 572 -40.59 23.27 -4.51
N ALA A 573 -41.47 23.56 -5.46
CA ALA A 573 -42.76 24.19 -5.14
C ALA A 573 -43.66 23.27 -4.29
N SER A 574 -43.76 21.99 -4.65
CA SER A 574 -44.60 21.02 -3.92
C SER A 574 -44.05 20.73 -2.52
N LEU A 575 -42.73 20.56 -2.36
CA LEU A 575 -42.12 20.25 -1.08
C LEU A 575 -42.05 21.49 -0.15
N TYR A 576 -41.91 22.67 -0.71
CA TYR A 576 -41.95 23.92 0.06
C TYR A 576 -43.36 24.16 0.61
N ALA A 577 -44.40 23.96 -0.21
CA ALA A 577 -45.78 24.07 0.21
C ALA A 577 -46.22 23.02 1.24
N LEU A 578 -45.55 21.85 1.25
CA LEU A 578 -45.82 20.76 2.21
C LEU A 578 -45.42 21.15 3.65
N GLY A 579 -44.49 22.10 3.83
CA GLY A 579 -44.00 22.54 5.15
C GLY A 579 -43.29 21.44 5.95
N GLY A 580 -42.76 20.41 5.26
CA GLY A 580 -42.15 19.24 5.89
C GLY A 580 -40.67 19.40 6.12
N ARG A 581 -39.95 18.26 6.12
CA ARG A 581 -38.50 18.23 6.37
C ARG A 581 -37.67 19.01 5.34
N TYR A 582 -38.14 19.00 4.08
CA TYR A 582 -37.54 19.81 3.03
C TYR A 582 -37.57 21.29 3.37
N TYR A 583 -38.75 21.79 3.81
CA TYR A 583 -38.92 23.17 4.21
C TYR A 583 -37.94 23.57 5.32
N ASP A 584 -37.83 22.75 6.37
CA ASP A 584 -36.87 22.99 7.47
C ASP A 584 -35.42 23.08 6.97
N LEU A 585 -35.01 22.16 6.09
CA LEU A 585 -33.64 22.17 5.56
C LEU A 585 -33.37 23.35 4.64
N TYR A 586 -34.37 23.70 3.80
CA TYR A 586 -34.26 24.80 2.88
C TYR A 586 -34.23 26.14 3.62
N THR A 587 -35.10 26.38 4.61
CA THR A 587 -35.15 27.61 5.39
C THR A 587 -33.90 27.86 6.18
N LYS A 588 -33.38 26.81 6.87
CA LYS A 588 -32.11 26.91 7.59
C LYS A 588 -30.94 27.26 6.68
N GLN A 589 -30.93 26.70 5.48
CA GLN A 589 -29.87 26.97 4.52
C GLN A 589 -29.99 28.37 3.92
N HIS A 590 -31.21 28.83 3.69
CA HIS A 590 -31.49 30.19 3.26
C HIS A 590 -31.04 31.22 4.31
N GLU A 591 -31.33 31.00 5.58
CA GLU A 591 -30.85 31.84 6.69
C GLU A 591 -29.31 31.90 6.73
N VAL A 592 -28.64 30.76 6.58
CA VAL A 592 -27.16 30.70 6.55
C VAL A 592 -26.61 31.47 5.33
N GLU A 593 -27.16 31.25 4.13
CA GLU A 593 -26.71 31.97 2.93
C GLU A 593 -27.00 33.49 3.01
N SER A 594 -28.14 33.89 3.57
CA SER A 594 -28.48 35.30 3.75
C SER A 594 -27.59 35.97 4.79
N ASN A 595 -27.31 35.28 5.90
CA ASN A 595 -26.49 35.83 7.00
C ASN A 595 -24.98 35.90 6.63
N LEU A 596 -24.50 35.17 5.61
CA LEU A 596 -23.14 35.31 5.11
C LEU A 596 -22.82 36.67 4.48
N PHE A 597 -23.88 37.44 4.10
CA PHE A 597 -23.76 38.78 3.50
C PHE A 597 -24.04 39.90 4.48
N LEU A 598 -24.43 39.60 5.74
CA LEU A 598 -24.71 40.60 6.77
C LEU A 598 -23.46 40.80 7.65
N ALA A 599 -23.23 42.08 8.03
CA ALA A 599 -22.20 42.39 9.02
C ALA A 599 -22.58 41.78 10.40
N PRO A 600 -21.60 41.43 11.27
CA PRO A 600 -21.91 40.95 12.61
C PRO A 600 -22.76 41.94 13.39
N GLY A 601 -24.05 41.62 13.59
CA GLY A 601 -25.00 42.46 14.31
C GLY A 601 -26.17 43.02 13.46
N GLU A 602 -26.16 42.83 12.13
CA GLU A 602 -27.33 43.16 11.29
C GLU A 602 -28.24 41.94 11.18
N SER A 603 -29.49 42.04 11.64
CA SER A 603 -30.55 41.08 11.39
C SER A 603 -31.33 41.46 10.13
N THR A 604 -31.71 40.46 9.30
CA THR A 604 -32.69 40.67 8.24
C THR A 604 -34.02 41.10 8.89
N GLY A 605 -34.39 42.36 8.75
CA GLY A 605 -35.64 42.89 9.27
C GLY A 605 -36.89 42.33 8.59
N LEU A 606 -37.15 41.05 8.73
CA LEU A 606 -38.35 40.37 8.22
C LEU A 606 -39.24 39.82 9.35
N ASP A 607 -39.18 40.37 10.57
CA ASP A 607 -40.16 40.06 11.63
C ASP A 607 -40.48 41.29 12.50
N GLU A 608 -41.17 42.28 11.91
CA GLU A 608 -41.97 43.23 12.65
C GLU A 608 -43.33 43.41 11.98
N ASN A 609 -44.23 42.44 12.21
CA ASN A 609 -45.67 42.68 12.28
C ASN A 609 -46.39 41.41 12.69
N GLY A 610 -46.82 41.34 13.95
CA GLY A 610 -47.68 40.24 14.40
C GLY A 610 -47.63 40.00 15.89
N ASP A 611 -48.25 40.90 16.62
CA ASP A 611 -49.05 40.72 17.85
C ASP A 611 -48.60 39.70 18.92
N GLY A 612 -48.49 40.24 20.15
CA GLY A 612 -48.05 39.49 21.33
C GLY A 612 -49.07 38.50 21.86
N SER A 613 -48.58 37.42 22.32
CA SER A 613 -48.93 36.70 23.55
C SER A 613 -48.44 35.25 23.48
N GLY A 614 -47.65 34.83 24.45
CA GLY A 614 -47.34 33.42 24.63
C GLY A 614 -45.93 33.15 25.13
N VAL A 615 -45.62 33.58 26.33
CA VAL A 615 -44.43 33.11 27.07
C VAL A 615 -44.61 31.65 27.43
N SER A 616 -43.79 30.77 26.92
CA SER A 616 -43.52 29.50 27.59
C SER A 616 -42.02 29.21 27.62
N SER A 617 -41.53 29.08 28.81
CA SER A 617 -40.19 28.80 29.25
C SER A 617 -39.63 27.54 28.64
N ILE A 618 -38.52 27.64 27.91
CA ILE A 618 -37.64 26.51 27.61
C ILE A 618 -36.26 26.81 28.21
N GLY A 619 -35.75 25.79 28.90
CA GLY A 619 -34.63 25.82 29.81
C GLY A 619 -33.36 26.52 29.30
N ARG A 620 -32.76 27.25 30.17
CA ARG A 620 -31.45 27.92 30.03
C ARG A 620 -30.36 26.84 29.85
N GLY A 621 -29.89 26.66 28.63
CA GLY A 621 -28.56 26.13 28.39
C GLY A 621 -27.49 27.14 28.82
N ALA A 622 -26.43 26.67 29.45
CA ALA A 622 -25.35 27.48 29.97
C ALA A 622 -24.81 28.45 28.92
N SER A 623 -24.67 29.71 29.25
CA SER A 623 -24.16 30.76 28.37
C SER A 623 -22.66 30.54 28.08
N ILE A 624 -22.21 30.90 26.88
CA ILE A 624 -20.79 30.81 26.44
C ILE A 624 -19.80 31.43 27.47
N PRO A 625 -20.14 32.49 28.24
CA PRO A 625 -19.30 33.00 29.32
C PRO A 625 -19.04 32.03 30.48
N ASP A 626 -19.97 31.10 30.77
CA ASP A 626 -19.81 30.13 31.87
C ASP A 626 -18.89 28.97 31.48
N ALA A 627 -18.89 28.58 30.22
CA ALA A 627 -17.94 27.58 29.70
C ALA A 627 -16.49 28.09 29.70
N ILE A 628 -16.28 29.39 29.43
CA ILE A 628 -14.95 30.04 29.47
C ILE A 628 -14.46 30.21 30.92
N ARG A 629 -15.35 30.41 31.92
CA ARG A 629 -14.98 30.46 33.35
C ARG A 629 -14.53 29.10 33.88
N LEU A 630 -15.16 27.99 33.44
CA LEU A 630 -14.77 26.63 33.81
C LEU A 630 -13.40 26.22 33.28
N LEU A 631 -13.00 26.76 32.12
CA LEU A 631 -11.67 26.49 31.53
C LEU A 631 -10.52 27.31 32.17
N ARG A 632 -10.84 28.40 32.89
CA ARG A 632 -9.86 29.28 33.60
C ARG A 632 -9.67 28.96 35.09
N GLY A 633 -10.45 28.04 35.64
CA GLY A 633 -10.57 27.80 37.10
C GLY A 633 -9.78 26.64 37.66
N GLN A 634 -8.73 26.13 36.98
CA GLN A 634 -7.85 25.11 37.59
C GLN A 634 -6.39 25.48 37.38
N THR A 635 -5.92 26.47 38.15
CA THR A 635 -4.52 26.58 38.58
C THR A 635 -4.48 27.30 39.92
N THR A 636 -4.56 26.56 40.98
CA THR A 636 -3.88 26.78 42.25
C THR A 636 -3.39 25.43 42.74
#